data_e26d89a496710b504a7ed80245cd7680
#
_entry.id   e26d89a496710b504a7ed80245cd7680
#
_cell.length_a   1.000
_cell.length_b   1.000
_cell.length_c   1.000
_cell.angle_alpha   90.00
_cell.angle_beta   90.00
_cell.angle_gamma   90.00
#
_symmetry.space_group_name_H-M   'P 1'
#
loop_
_entity.id
_entity.type
_entity.pdbx_description
1 polymer ?
#
loop_
_entity_poly.entity_id
_entity_poly.type
_entity_poly.pdbx_seq_one_letter_code
_entity_poly.pdbx_strand_id
1 'polypeptide(L)'
;MSPSAWAAMAYLCLAAAASAPPCAASVASWRVAGVTYRFDAVARRVTASAGERSLTAMEGFAVWSPGAEPQNPPLPLRLVVTERRGSTLTARYAVALSPGEAPLSVTVSPAPDGLTLRFRAQAGVFARLRAGRSQGAGEWRRITYLRNGEAYGQAFWPRAAWWPAHRLWLAAQWDMARSAGSGWDARDQRFRGEGPFDAAVDVVYAPRTDGARSALDETLTLRVGTSLWQVAPPPSQAPSPYRSELARCVLLDVWGGSAAEAAALLEHLRAVTCGRVRLLTIVEDWQAGGFDSLLPDSIRMPDYPPNPAFGAVEQVRRLSRIARSMGRFGLRTNYVFLRPASPSARAGMARPALDPDGKPRWHTRPADWLRLAARQEAEIQRLFRTNASFTDQITSGAAPWSYMDHDARQPRYSTMAGVLAAQRALASLIRRTHGGPVGSETLMDEQLLGAWFDTGDFGIFDGHHRAFTPEFKLRRIHGLTCFHGMGLMYRYFEMPPFPAFSSGKTTYLTDPDQRDDYRAATVLYGNGGYLFHYPGTPWDHLLTECLVVGTLQRHMALQPVRRVLYDHDGRWVDLERLLADGVNPRPAPWEPQPDALKRIRVEYASGLTVVVNRRADATTVRAAGATVRLPRAGWCAWTPDGRVLAYSGLPAGSSSRVDYAHDRAAGLRFVNPRGGRAFGVTRPTLWLNGRLASQVDPATGDAWVRGRRVLYRPPRPKPLTRLDFRFDRSTLGWHAQGGLGPLAIRDGRLRAEIVGEDPILSAPPVDLAPDTVREIVVRMRASCGTMGQLYFRAEGVDASAEEMCVRFVVEPGEALMDVRIPVGEHPLWRGRRIVWLRLDPVHGAYPGVLEIESLRGR
;
A
#
# COMPACT_ATOMS: atom_id res chain seq x y z
N MET A 1 15.00 -16.32 45.70
CA MET A 1 13.87 -15.91 46.55
C MET A 1 12.59 -16.44 45.89
N SER A 2 11.78 -17.19 46.62
CA SER A 2 10.59 -17.87 46.11
C SER A 2 9.46 -16.86 45.77
N PRO A 3 8.55 -17.20 44.84
CA PRO A 3 7.41 -16.34 44.50
C PRO A 3 6.51 -15.93 45.68
N SER A 4 6.53 -16.68 46.76
CA SER A 4 5.79 -16.37 47.99
C SER A 4 6.33 -15.16 48.79
N ALA A 5 7.61 -14.86 48.68
CA ALA A 5 8.20 -13.69 49.36
C ALA A 5 7.80 -12.35 48.74
N TRP A 6 7.57 -12.33 47.44
CA TRP A 6 7.11 -11.13 46.75
C TRP A 6 5.62 -10.84 46.97
N ALA A 7 4.81 -11.88 47.13
CA ALA A 7 3.38 -11.70 47.41
C ALA A 7 3.16 -11.12 48.81
N ALA A 8 3.98 -11.56 49.79
CA ALA A 8 3.88 -11.06 51.17
C ALA A 8 4.33 -9.60 51.29
N MET A 9 5.36 -9.18 50.52
CA MET A 9 5.85 -7.81 50.55
C MET A 9 4.89 -6.85 49.82
N ALA A 10 4.21 -7.31 48.78
CA ALA A 10 3.14 -6.54 48.12
C ALA A 10 1.89 -6.41 49.02
N TYR A 11 1.58 -7.40 49.81
CA TYR A 11 0.44 -7.39 50.75
C TYR A 11 0.69 -6.44 51.95
N LEU A 12 1.90 -6.35 52.44
CA LEU A 12 2.29 -5.41 53.52
C LEU A 12 2.26 -3.95 53.04
N CYS A 13 2.63 -3.67 51.79
CA CYS A 13 2.51 -2.34 51.18
C CYS A 13 1.05 -1.95 50.93
N LEU A 14 0.16 -2.88 50.63
CA LEU A 14 -1.27 -2.62 50.43
C LEU A 14 -2.05 -2.45 51.75
N ALA A 15 -1.69 -3.21 52.79
CA ALA A 15 -2.34 -3.12 54.13
C ALA A 15 -1.99 -1.81 54.86
N ALA A 16 -0.78 -1.26 54.63
CA ALA A 16 -0.39 0.04 55.20
C ALA A 16 -1.05 1.23 54.49
N ALA A 17 -1.56 1.07 53.26
CA ALA A 17 -2.24 2.12 52.49
C ALA A 17 -3.75 2.24 52.82
N ALA A 18 -4.33 1.31 53.61
CA ALA A 18 -5.78 1.28 53.87
C ALA A 18 -6.29 2.33 54.87
N SER A 19 -5.41 3.12 55.47
CA SER A 19 -5.79 4.14 56.47
C SER A 19 -5.33 5.58 56.15
N ALA A 20 -4.77 5.84 54.98
CA ALA A 20 -4.47 7.22 54.60
C ALA A 20 -5.67 7.83 53.88
N PRO A 21 -6.14 9.03 54.30
CA PRO A 21 -7.18 9.72 53.50
C PRO A 21 -6.69 9.95 52.08
N PRO A 22 -7.58 9.94 51.08
CA PRO A 22 -7.16 10.17 49.71
C PRO A 22 -6.44 11.52 49.59
N CYS A 23 -5.17 11.48 49.20
CA CYS A 23 -4.32 12.65 49.14
C CYS A 23 -4.95 13.67 48.21
N ALA A 24 -4.90 14.95 48.57
CA ALA A 24 -5.69 16.08 48.11
C ALA A 24 -5.64 16.47 46.61
N ALA A 25 -5.13 15.65 45.73
CA ALA A 25 -5.00 15.95 44.30
C ALA A 25 -5.51 14.85 43.37
N SER A 26 -6.79 14.46 43.52
CA SER A 26 -7.46 13.57 42.56
C SER A 26 -7.71 14.25 41.19
N VAL A 27 -7.51 15.56 41.13
CA VAL A 27 -7.69 16.37 39.94
C VAL A 27 -6.41 17.15 39.62
N ALA A 28 -6.00 17.14 38.35
CA ALA A 28 -4.88 17.94 37.85
C ALA A 28 -5.23 18.60 36.50
N SER A 29 -4.60 19.74 36.23
CA SER A 29 -4.80 20.48 34.99
C SER A 29 -3.47 20.88 34.36
N TRP A 30 -3.47 20.89 33.04
CA TRP A 30 -2.35 21.31 32.21
C TRP A 30 -2.82 22.18 31.05
N ARG A 31 -2.04 23.19 30.69
CA ARG A 31 -2.28 23.99 29.51
C ARG A 31 -1.27 23.64 28.43
N VAL A 32 -1.74 23.12 27.29
CA VAL A 32 -0.92 22.64 26.17
C VAL A 32 -1.50 23.17 24.86
N ALA A 33 -0.68 23.80 24.03
CA ALA A 33 -1.07 24.30 22.70
C ALA A 33 -2.37 25.14 22.72
N GLY A 34 -2.58 25.96 23.77
CA GLY A 34 -3.78 26.79 23.91
C GLY A 34 -5.01 26.07 24.47
N VAL A 35 -4.93 24.77 24.73
CA VAL A 35 -6.00 23.95 25.32
C VAL A 35 -5.69 23.65 26.78
N THR A 36 -6.69 23.77 27.66
CA THR A 36 -6.61 23.35 29.06
C THR A 36 -7.21 21.96 29.19
N TYR A 37 -6.39 21.01 29.60
CA TYR A 37 -6.80 19.63 29.92
C TYR A 37 -6.93 19.50 31.43
N ARG A 38 -8.01 18.87 31.90
CA ARG A 38 -8.23 18.55 33.32
C ARG A 38 -8.51 17.05 33.43
N PHE A 39 -7.68 16.36 34.19
CA PHE A 39 -7.87 14.95 34.52
C PHE A 39 -8.43 14.81 35.93
N ASP A 40 -9.52 14.05 36.06
CA ASP A 40 -10.11 13.63 37.31
C ASP A 40 -9.90 12.13 37.47
N ALA A 41 -9.07 11.76 38.44
CA ALA A 41 -8.70 10.35 38.68
C ALA A 41 -9.87 9.53 39.25
N VAL A 42 -10.76 10.11 40.03
CA VAL A 42 -11.93 9.41 40.58
C VAL A 42 -12.95 9.13 39.46
N ALA A 43 -13.30 10.13 38.69
CA ALA A 43 -14.21 10.00 37.56
C ALA A 43 -13.57 9.29 36.35
N ARG A 44 -12.24 9.12 36.35
CA ARG A 44 -11.46 8.60 35.21
C ARG A 44 -11.75 9.39 33.92
N ARG A 45 -11.81 10.72 34.05
CA ARG A 45 -12.27 11.64 33.02
C ARG A 45 -11.20 12.66 32.67
N VAL A 46 -11.00 12.89 31.38
CA VAL A 46 -10.26 14.03 30.82
C VAL A 46 -11.27 14.97 30.18
N THR A 47 -11.37 16.19 30.69
CA THR A 47 -12.04 17.28 29.98
C THR A 47 -11.01 18.17 29.31
N ALA A 48 -11.37 18.75 28.17
CA ALA A 48 -10.52 19.67 27.42
C ALA A 48 -11.31 20.93 27.05
N SER A 49 -10.68 22.10 27.22
CA SER A 49 -11.30 23.40 26.91
C SER A 49 -10.35 24.31 26.13
N ALA A 50 -10.89 25.01 25.14
CA ALA A 50 -10.21 26.04 24.36
C ALA A 50 -11.08 27.32 24.37
N GLY A 51 -10.71 28.27 25.22
CA GLY A 51 -11.58 29.40 25.58
C GLY A 51 -12.84 28.90 26.30
N GLU A 52 -13.99 29.36 25.89
CA GLU A 52 -15.30 28.98 26.46
C GLU A 52 -15.80 27.62 25.95
N ARG A 53 -15.12 27.03 24.96
CA ARG A 53 -15.51 25.75 24.33
C ARG A 53 -14.91 24.60 25.11
N SER A 54 -15.70 23.58 25.41
CA SER A 54 -15.21 22.41 26.14
C SER A 54 -15.88 21.13 25.68
N LEU A 55 -15.18 20.00 25.85
CA LEU A 55 -15.71 18.66 25.64
C LEU A 55 -15.08 17.67 26.64
N THR A 56 -15.73 16.54 26.84
CA THR A 56 -15.12 15.38 27.49
C THR A 56 -14.26 14.64 26.46
N ALA A 57 -12.93 14.78 26.58
CA ALA A 57 -11.99 14.16 25.65
C ALA A 57 -11.90 12.64 25.86
N MET A 58 -12.07 12.19 27.12
CA MET A 58 -12.07 10.79 27.48
C MET A 58 -12.79 10.57 28.81
N GLU A 59 -13.61 9.54 28.91
CA GLU A 59 -14.26 9.16 30.17
C GLU A 59 -14.38 7.65 30.28
N GLY A 60 -14.09 7.10 31.47
CA GLY A 60 -14.35 5.72 31.79
C GLY A 60 -13.44 4.72 31.11
N PHE A 61 -12.11 4.90 31.19
CA PHE A 61 -11.21 3.83 30.76
C PHE A 61 -11.46 2.54 31.55
N ALA A 62 -11.27 1.39 30.91
CA ALA A 62 -11.69 0.12 31.44
C ALA A 62 -10.79 -1.03 30.98
N VAL A 63 -10.75 -2.11 31.77
CA VAL A 63 -10.00 -3.33 31.47
C VAL A 63 -10.89 -4.56 31.63
N TRP A 64 -10.54 -5.65 30.96
CA TRP A 64 -11.21 -6.95 31.01
C TRP A 64 -10.25 -8.05 31.35
N SER A 65 -10.73 -9.06 32.10
CA SER A 65 -9.99 -10.29 32.36
C SER A 65 -9.87 -11.18 31.13
N PRO A 66 -8.90 -12.12 31.13
CA PRO A 66 -8.87 -13.18 30.13
C PRO A 66 -10.19 -13.96 30.07
N GLY A 67 -10.64 -14.31 28.86
CA GLY A 67 -11.89 -15.04 28.64
C GLY A 67 -13.17 -14.20 28.69
N ALA A 68 -13.10 -12.94 29.09
CA ALA A 68 -14.27 -12.06 29.03
C ALA A 68 -14.48 -11.52 27.62
N GLU A 69 -15.71 -11.63 27.13
CA GLU A 69 -16.11 -11.05 25.85
C GLU A 69 -16.29 -9.54 25.95
N PRO A 70 -16.15 -8.80 24.85
CA PRO A 70 -16.22 -7.35 24.83
C PRO A 70 -17.56 -6.75 25.31
N GLN A 71 -18.66 -7.51 25.22
CA GLN A 71 -19.99 -7.13 25.73
C GLN A 71 -20.15 -7.33 27.23
N ASN A 72 -19.28 -8.13 27.86
CA ASN A 72 -19.30 -8.33 29.29
C ASN A 72 -18.95 -7.00 30.00
N PRO A 73 -19.45 -6.76 31.22
CA PRO A 73 -19.09 -5.59 31.98
C PRO A 73 -17.57 -5.56 32.24
N PRO A 74 -16.92 -4.38 32.20
CA PRO A 74 -15.53 -4.25 32.52
C PRO A 74 -15.29 -4.55 34.01
N LEU A 75 -14.07 -4.87 34.35
CA LEU A 75 -13.66 -5.09 35.73
C LEU A 75 -13.83 -3.80 36.55
N PRO A 76 -14.34 -3.86 37.79
CA PRO A 76 -14.43 -2.72 38.66
C PRO A 76 -13.05 -2.15 38.97
N LEU A 77 -12.94 -0.82 38.97
CA LEU A 77 -11.73 -0.06 39.30
C LEU A 77 -11.99 0.85 40.48
N ARG A 78 -11.16 0.75 41.51
CA ARG A 78 -11.17 1.61 42.68
C ARG A 78 -9.87 2.41 42.74
N LEU A 79 -9.94 3.74 42.81
CA LEU A 79 -8.76 4.59 43.00
C LEU A 79 -8.15 4.33 44.38
N VAL A 80 -6.86 4.04 44.43
CA VAL A 80 -6.13 3.79 45.66
C VAL A 80 -5.36 5.04 46.10
N VAL A 81 -4.57 5.62 45.21
CA VAL A 81 -3.74 6.77 45.53
C VAL A 81 -3.43 7.59 44.26
N THR A 82 -3.21 8.86 44.44
CA THR A 82 -2.64 9.76 43.44
C THR A 82 -1.33 10.36 43.93
N GLU A 83 -0.32 10.40 43.06
CA GLU A 83 0.98 11.02 43.31
C GLU A 83 1.27 12.05 42.22
N ARG A 84 1.67 13.27 42.62
CA ARG A 84 2.08 14.30 41.67
C ARG A 84 3.60 14.56 41.79
N ARG A 85 4.30 14.47 40.65
CA ARG A 85 5.72 14.82 40.53
C ARG A 85 5.91 15.81 39.39
N GLY A 86 6.14 17.09 39.72
CA GLY A 86 6.22 18.16 38.72
C GLY A 86 4.94 18.28 37.88
N SER A 87 5.06 18.13 36.59
CA SER A 87 3.94 18.16 35.64
C SER A 87 3.23 16.79 35.48
N THR A 88 3.67 15.76 36.15
CA THR A 88 3.13 14.39 35.98
C THR A 88 2.25 14.02 37.17
N LEU A 89 1.08 13.45 36.90
CA LEU A 89 0.19 12.82 37.87
C LEU A 89 0.14 11.33 37.64
N THR A 90 0.37 10.52 38.66
CA THR A 90 0.18 9.06 38.62
C THR A 90 -0.98 8.67 39.51
N ALA A 91 -2.00 8.02 38.94
CA ALA A 91 -3.12 7.44 39.65
C ALA A 91 -2.98 5.92 39.66
N ARG A 92 -3.09 5.30 40.82
CA ARG A 92 -3.05 3.86 40.99
C ARG A 92 -4.44 3.37 41.35
N TYR A 93 -4.87 2.32 40.67
CA TYR A 93 -6.16 1.69 40.85
C TYR A 93 -5.99 0.25 41.28
N ALA A 94 -6.85 -0.19 42.20
CA ALA A 94 -7.09 -1.61 42.43
C ALA A 94 -8.19 -2.07 41.48
N VAL A 95 -7.91 -3.11 40.70
CA VAL A 95 -8.84 -3.74 39.77
C VAL A 95 -9.31 -5.04 40.36
N ALA A 96 -10.62 -5.16 40.56
CA ALA A 96 -11.21 -6.37 41.14
C ALA A 96 -11.06 -7.55 40.17
N LEU A 97 -10.48 -8.64 40.64
CA LEU A 97 -10.39 -9.93 39.98
C LEU A 97 -11.12 -10.99 40.78
N SER A 98 -11.29 -12.17 40.24
CA SER A 98 -11.81 -13.31 40.99
C SER A 98 -10.79 -14.49 40.87
N PRO A 99 -10.03 -14.78 41.92
CA PRO A 99 -9.99 -14.10 43.25
C PRO A 99 -9.00 -12.91 43.26
N GLY A 100 -9.27 -11.91 44.13
CA GLY A 100 -8.32 -10.86 44.51
C GLY A 100 -8.39 -9.55 43.73
N GLU A 101 -7.31 -8.78 43.81
CA GLU A 101 -7.17 -7.48 43.11
C GLU A 101 -5.84 -7.41 42.36
N ALA A 102 -5.80 -6.66 41.27
CA ALA A 102 -4.58 -6.34 40.52
C ALA A 102 -4.35 -4.84 40.43
N PRO A 103 -3.09 -4.35 40.51
CA PRO A 103 -2.80 -2.95 40.34
C PRO A 103 -2.83 -2.52 38.85
N LEU A 104 -3.49 -1.39 38.57
CA LEU A 104 -3.39 -0.65 37.32
C LEU A 104 -2.86 0.75 37.63
N SER A 105 -1.79 1.15 36.96
CA SER A 105 -1.22 2.48 37.07
C SER A 105 -1.52 3.30 35.84
N VAL A 106 -2.01 4.51 36.00
CA VAL A 106 -2.25 5.48 34.92
C VAL A 106 -1.44 6.75 35.20
N THR A 107 -0.44 7.00 34.37
CA THR A 107 0.40 8.20 34.47
C THR A 107 -0.02 9.20 33.39
N VAL A 108 -0.35 10.42 33.85
CA VAL A 108 -0.83 11.52 33.00
C VAL A 108 0.20 12.63 32.99
N SER A 109 0.58 13.07 31.80
CA SER A 109 1.56 14.14 31.61
C SER A 109 1.27 14.97 30.35
N PRO A 110 1.68 16.25 30.31
CA PRO A 110 1.58 17.05 29.11
C PRO A 110 2.58 16.52 28.05
N ALA A 111 2.15 16.54 26.78
CA ALA A 111 2.99 16.35 25.61
C ALA A 111 3.05 17.67 24.82
N PRO A 112 3.97 17.86 23.88
CA PRO A 112 4.09 19.10 23.12
C PRO A 112 2.78 19.55 22.42
N ASP A 113 1.95 18.60 22.06
CA ASP A 113 0.74 18.78 21.22
C ASP A 113 -0.55 18.23 21.85
N GLY A 114 -0.51 17.82 23.11
CA GLY A 114 -1.68 17.23 23.77
C GLY A 114 -1.42 16.72 25.18
N LEU A 115 -2.27 15.83 25.65
CA LEU A 115 -2.15 15.15 26.95
C LEU A 115 -1.87 13.66 26.73
N THR A 116 -0.86 13.15 27.39
CA THR A 116 -0.47 11.74 27.33
C THR A 116 -0.93 10.98 28.57
N LEU A 117 -1.54 9.80 28.38
CA LEU A 117 -1.91 8.87 29.42
C LEU A 117 -1.16 7.56 29.18
N ARG A 118 -0.39 7.09 30.16
CA ARG A 118 0.29 5.81 30.12
C ARG A 118 -0.35 4.82 31.09
N PHE A 119 -0.81 3.71 30.59
CA PHE A 119 -1.44 2.62 31.34
C PHE A 119 -0.45 1.49 31.53
N ARG A 120 -0.31 0.99 32.79
CA ARG A 120 0.59 -0.12 33.11
C ARG A 120 -0.02 -1.10 34.07
N ALA A 121 0.15 -2.40 33.80
CA ALA A 121 -0.21 -3.48 34.69
C ALA A 121 0.69 -4.71 34.44
N GLN A 122 0.62 -5.69 35.37
CA GLN A 122 1.41 -6.92 35.28
C GLN A 122 0.97 -7.79 34.09
N ALA A 123 1.88 -8.67 33.63
CA ALA A 123 1.63 -9.62 32.56
C ALA A 123 0.49 -10.60 32.93
N GLY A 124 -0.30 -10.95 31.90
CA GLY A 124 -1.36 -11.96 32.00
C GLY A 124 -2.63 -11.55 32.71
N VAL A 125 -2.64 -10.38 33.35
CA VAL A 125 -3.78 -9.95 34.18
C VAL A 125 -4.97 -9.49 33.34
N PHE A 126 -4.73 -8.82 32.21
CA PHE A 126 -5.79 -8.26 31.37
C PHE A 126 -5.70 -8.76 29.94
N ALA A 127 -6.87 -8.95 29.32
CA ALA A 127 -7.00 -9.31 27.91
C ALA A 127 -7.33 -8.11 27.01
N ARG A 128 -7.82 -7.01 27.60
CA ARG A 128 -8.28 -5.83 26.85
C ARG A 128 -8.16 -4.56 27.69
N LEU A 129 -7.78 -3.46 27.01
CA LEU A 129 -7.82 -2.10 27.55
C LEU A 129 -8.66 -1.23 26.61
N ARG A 130 -9.64 -0.50 27.18
CA ARG A 130 -10.36 0.59 26.54
C ARG A 130 -9.91 1.92 27.10
N ALA A 131 -9.68 2.90 26.23
CA ALA A 131 -9.34 4.26 26.66
C ALA A 131 -10.51 5.00 27.33
N GLY A 132 -11.73 4.62 27.00
CA GLY A 132 -12.94 5.33 27.38
C GLY A 132 -13.60 6.02 26.18
N ARG A 133 -14.68 6.78 26.49
CA ARG A 133 -15.49 7.46 25.45
C ARG A 133 -15.29 8.97 25.50
N SER A 134 -15.42 9.59 24.35
CA SER A 134 -15.42 11.05 24.20
C SER A 134 -16.85 11.54 24.06
N GLN A 135 -17.16 12.73 24.56
CA GLN A 135 -18.51 13.28 24.50
C GLN A 135 -18.47 14.80 24.38
N GLY A 136 -19.34 15.34 23.51
CA GLY A 136 -19.66 16.74 23.37
C GLY A 136 -21.17 16.90 23.16
N ALA A 137 -21.68 18.12 23.15
CA ALA A 137 -23.06 18.39 22.81
C ALA A 137 -23.31 18.20 21.31
N GLY A 138 -24.48 17.63 20.97
CA GLY A 138 -24.91 17.43 19.60
C GLY A 138 -24.16 16.36 18.80
N GLU A 139 -24.26 16.48 17.50
CA GLU A 139 -23.67 15.55 16.54
C GLU A 139 -22.13 15.68 16.51
N TRP A 140 -21.45 14.53 16.33
CA TRP A 140 -20.05 14.47 15.97
C TRP A 140 -19.87 13.89 14.56
N ARG A 141 -18.78 14.32 13.89
CA ARG A 141 -18.40 13.85 12.56
C ARG A 141 -16.97 13.39 12.55
N ARG A 142 -16.75 12.15 12.13
CA ARG A 142 -15.43 11.53 12.09
C ARG A 142 -14.79 11.70 10.71
N ILE A 143 -13.51 12.01 10.71
CA ILE A 143 -12.67 11.95 9.53
C ILE A 143 -11.58 10.93 9.78
N THR A 144 -11.37 10.06 8.81
CA THR A 144 -10.24 9.14 8.75
C THR A 144 -9.47 9.43 7.48
N TYR A 145 -8.18 9.21 7.49
CA TYR A 145 -7.38 9.56 6.35
C TYR A 145 -6.83 8.37 5.58
N LEU A 146 -6.72 7.24 6.24
CA LEU A 146 -6.24 6.01 5.63
C LEU A 146 -7.33 4.97 5.61
N ARG A 147 -7.53 4.44 4.44
CA ARG A 147 -8.67 3.68 4.12
C ARG A 147 -8.57 2.19 4.39
N ASN A 148 -7.40 1.63 4.30
CA ASN A 148 -7.24 0.18 4.30
C ASN A 148 -7.84 -0.49 5.52
N GLY A 149 -7.79 0.18 6.67
CA GLY A 149 -8.47 -0.28 7.85
C GLY A 149 -9.97 -0.43 7.66
N GLU A 150 -10.60 0.42 6.87
CA GLU A 150 -12.04 0.39 6.62
C GLU A 150 -12.43 -0.68 5.61
N ALA A 151 -11.60 -0.94 4.59
CA ALA A 151 -11.83 -2.01 3.62
C ALA A 151 -11.90 -3.40 4.25
N TYR A 152 -11.12 -3.59 5.33
CA TYR A 152 -11.10 -4.83 6.10
C TYR A 152 -11.86 -4.74 7.42
N GLY A 153 -12.75 -3.77 7.56
CA GLY A 153 -13.55 -3.58 8.78
C GLY A 153 -12.80 -2.95 9.95
N GLN A 154 -11.66 -2.31 9.70
CA GLN A 154 -10.75 -1.83 10.74
C GLN A 154 -10.36 -0.38 10.52
N ALA A 155 -11.06 0.57 11.15
CA ALA A 155 -10.80 2.01 11.05
C ALA A 155 -9.74 2.45 12.09
N PHE A 156 -8.44 2.34 11.75
CA PHE A 156 -7.40 2.42 12.77
C PHE A 156 -6.87 3.82 13.07
N TRP A 157 -6.70 4.72 12.10
CA TRP A 157 -5.83 5.88 12.30
C TRP A 157 -6.19 7.17 11.63
N PRO A 158 -5.68 8.23 12.23
CA PRO A 158 -6.12 8.69 13.51
C PRO A 158 -7.59 8.97 13.42
N ARG A 159 -8.35 8.56 14.40
CA ARG A 159 -9.75 8.92 14.52
C ARG A 159 -9.82 10.36 14.99
N ALA A 160 -10.03 11.28 14.08
CA ALA A 160 -10.32 12.67 14.41
C ALA A 160 -11.83 12.91 14.28
N ALA A 161 -12.44 13.38 15.34
CA ALA A 161 -13.84 13.75 15.38
C ALA A 161 -14.01 15.25 15.54
N TRP A 162 -14.97 15.80 14.83
CA TRP A 162 -15.38 17.20 14.87
C TRP A 162 -16.74 17.32 15.54
N TRP A 163 -16.88 18.23 16.51
CA TRP A 163 -18.14 18.62 17.13
C TRP A 163 -18.54 20.01 16.67
N PRO A 164 -19.50 20.16 15.74
CA PRO A 164 -19.94 21.45 15.23
C PRO A 164 -20.40 22.43 16.33
N ALA A 165 -21.18 21.93 17.31
CA ALA A 165 -21.68 22.75 18.43
C ALA A 165 -20.55 23.40 19.26
N HIS A 166 -19.43 22.72 19.40
CA HIS A 166 -18.26 23.22 20.13
C HIS A 166 -17.21 23.85 19.23
N ARG A 167 -17.26 23.61 17.92
CA ARG A 167 -16.21 23.93 16.94
C ARG A 167 -14.85 23.42 17.42
N LEU A 168 -14.82 22.20 17.93
CA LEU A 168 -13.62 21.51 18.44
C LEU A 168 -13.42 20.19 17.72
N TRP A 169 -12.17 19.92 17.45
CA TRP A 169 -11.66 18.63 17.05
C TRP A 169 -11.10 17.87 18.24
N LEU A 170 -11.22 16.54 18.20
CA LEU A 170 -10.52 15.63 19.10
C LEU A 170 -9.89 14.52 18.26
N ALA A 171 -8.65 14.17 18.56
CA ALA A 171 -8.03 12.94 18.13
C ALA A 171 -7.40 12.22 19.32
N ALA A 172 -7.55 10.89 19.35
CA ALA A 172 -6.92 10.01 20.33
C ALA A 172 -6.06 8.98 19.59
N GLN A 173 -4.80 8.85 20.01
CA GLN A 173 -3.83 8.02 19.31
C GLN A 173 -2.99 7.20 20.28
N TRP A 174 -3.01 5.86 20.12
CA TRP A 174 -2.08 4.96 20.78
C TRP A 174 -0.68 5.04 20.17
N ASP A 175 0.35 4.91 20.97
CA ASP A 175 1.73 4.79 20.52
C ASP A 175 2.03 3.32 20.15
N MET A 176 1.82 2.98 18.89
CA MET A 176 2.06 1.62 18.38
C MET A 176 3.51 1.16 18.57
N ALA A 177 4.47 2.06 18.52
CA ALA A 177 5.88 1.73 18.66
C ALA A 177 6.26 1.27 20.07
N ARG A 178 5.39 1.52 21.06
CA ARG A 178 5.55 1.10 22.45
C ARG A 178 4.45 0.15 22.92
N SER A 179 3.47 -0.13 22.08
CA SER A 179 2.34 -0.99 22.46
C SER A 179 2.77 -2.42 22.73
N ALA A 180 2.47 -2.91 23.91
CA ALA A 180 2.63 -4.30 24.28
C ALA A 180 1.42 -5.16 23.89
N GLY A 181 0.38 -4.54 23.32
CA GLY A 181 -0.80 -5.21 22.80
C GLY A 181 -0.52 -6.07 21.58
N SER A 182 -1.36 -7.06 21.38
CA SER A 182 -1.32 -7.97 20.23
C SER A 182 -2.28 -7.56 19.11
N GLY A 183 -3.08 -6.53 19.29
CA GLY A 183 -4.00 -6.05 18.29
C GLY A 183 -4.85 -4.90 18.78
N TRP A 184 -5.62 -4.36 17.86
CA TRP A 184 -6.59 -3.30 18.10
C TRP A 184 -7.97 -3.71 17.61
N ASP A 185 -8.98 -3.31 18.33
CA ASP A 185 -10.38 -3.63 18.03
C ASP A 185 -11.20 -2.33 17.91
N ALA A 186 -11.69 -2.05 16.71
CA ALA A 186 -12.48 -0.85 16.41
C ALA A 186 -13.96 -1.19 16.49
N ARG A 187 -14.65 -0.73 17.53
CA ARG A 187 -16.07 -1.02 17.74
C ARG A 187 -17.00 -0.06 17.01
N ASP A 188 -16.73 1.23 17.14
CA ASP A 188 -17.55 2.25 16.52
C ASP A 188 -16.96 2.63 15.17
N GLN A 189 -17.60 2.19 14.11
CA GLN A 189 -17.21 2.48 12.73
C GLN A 189 -18.06 3.58 12.09
N ARG A 190 -18.99 4.17 12.81
CA ARG A 190 -19.84 5.25 12.30
C ARG A 190 -19.01 6.48 11.94
N PHE A 191 -19.39 7.17 10.90
CA PHE A 191 -18.76 8.43 10.45
C PHE A 191 -19.41 9.66 11.06
N ARG A 192 -20.63 9.52 11.55
CA ARG A 192 -21.39 10.56 12.27
C ARG A 192 -22.28 9.93 13.31
N GLY A 193 -22.62 10.68 14.34
CA GLY A 193 -23.55 10.25 15.38
C GLY A 193 -23.71 11.29 16.45
N GLU A 194 -24.60 10.99 17.38
CA GLU A 194 -24.82 11.77 18.60
C GLU A 194 -24.39 10.95 19.81
N GLY A 195 -24.17 11.63 20.93
CA GLY A 195 -23.74 11.01 22.17
C GLY A 195 -22.28 10.57 22.20
N PRO A 196 -21.95 9.55 23.00
CA PRO A 196 -20.57 9.13 23.21
C PRO A 196 -19.92 8.55 21.94
N PHE A 197 -18.64 8.88 21.73
CA PHE A 197 -17.80 8.45 20.61
C PHE A 197 -16.55 7.74 21.10
N ASP A 198 -16.22 6.59 20.51
CA ASP A 198 -14.99 5.89 20.80
C ASP A 198 -13.83 6.52 19.99
N ALA A 199 -13.18 7.53 20.54
CA ALA A 199 -12.08 8.26 19.86
C ALA A 199 -10.84 7.38 19.69
N ALA A 200 -10.61 6.41 20.57
CA ALA A 200 -9.54 5.41 20.46
C ALA A 200 -10.13 4.00 20.31
N VAL A 201 -9.42 3.13 19.61
CA VAL A 201 -9.72 1.70 19.52
C VAL A 201 -9.35 0.99 20.82
N ASP A 202 -9.96 -0.16 21.10
CA ASP A 202 -9.54 -1.01 22.21
C ASP A 202 -8.20 -1.68 21.89
N VAL A 203 -7.31 -1.83 22.88
CA VAL A 203 -6.08 -2.63 22.74
C VAL A 203 -6.37 -4.03 23.27
N VAL A 204 -5.99 -5.06 22.50
CA VAL A 204 -6.21 -6.47 22.81
C VAL A 204 -4.89 -7.14 23.15
N TYR A 205 -4.92 -8.06 24.11
CA TYR A 205 -3.79 -8.87 24.57
C TYR A 205 -4.11 -10.35 24.38
N ALA A 206 -3.79 -10.88 23.21
CA ALA A 206 -3.92 -12.31 22.92
C ALA A 206 -2.87 -13.12 23.71
N PRO A 207 -3.17 -14.36 24.11
CA PRO A 207 -2.18 -15.23 24.73
C PRO A 207 -1.11 -15.66 23.71
N ARG A 208 0.03 -16.08 24.21
CA ARG A 208 1.02 -16.88 23.49
C ARG A 208 0.65 -18.36 23.59
N THR A 209 1.38 -19.21 22.88
CA THR A 209 1.16 -20.66 22.88
C THR A 209 1.33 -21.35 24.27
N ASP A 210 1.92 -20.66 25.25
CA ASP A 210 2.02 -21.08 26.66
C ASP A 210 0.87 -20.54 27.53
N GLY A 211 -0.11 -19.84 26.93
CA GLY A 211 -1.21 -19.20 27.63
C GLY A 211 -0.88 -17.84 28.25
N ALA A 212 0.40 -17.47 28.32
CA ALA A 212 0.82 -16.20 28.94
C ALA A 212 0.52 -15.00 27.99
N ARG A 213 0.23 -13.86 28.61
CA ARG A 213 0.03 -12.58 27.91
C ARG A 213 1.09 -11.57 28.26
N SER A 214 1.30 -10.60 27.38
CA SER A 214 2.20 -9.47 27.65
C SER A 214 1.67 -8.61 28.81
N ALA A 215 2.57 -7.91 29.50
CA ALA A 215 2.21 -6.86 30.44
C ALA A 215 1.50 -5.73 29.72
N LEU A 216 0.50 -5.13 30.36
CA LEU A 216 -0.15 -3.95 29.82
C LEU A 216 0.82 -2.76 29.96
N ASP A 217 1.24 -2.22 28.81
CA ASP A 217 2.04 -0.97 28.73
C ASP A 217 1.62 -0.23 27.48
N GLU A 218 0.68 0.70 27.64
CA GLU A 218 0.09 1.46 26.54
C GLU A 218 0.19 2.95 26.80
N THR A 219 0.45 3.69 25.75
CA THR A 219 0.50 5.15 25.79
C THR A 219 -0.51 5.75 24.81
N LEU A 220 -1.47 6.51 25.34
CA LEU A 220 -2.48 7.25 24.59
C LEU A 220 -2.16 8.74 24.61
N THR A 221 -2.21 9.39 23.45
CA THR A 221 -2.16 10.86 23.36
C THR A 221 -3.51 11.38 22.94
N LEU A 222 -4.07 12.29 23.74
CA LEU A 222 -5.30 13.03 23.45
C LEU A 222 -4.93 14.40 22.92
N ARG A 223 -5.49 14.79 21.78
CA ARG A 223 -5.31 16.11 21.18
C ARG A 223 -6.67 16.75 20.95
N VAL A 224 -6.85 17.96 21.44
CA VAL A 224 -8.05 18.77 21.22
C VAL A 224 -7.60 20.10 20.60
N GLY A 225 -8.38 20.61 19.66
CA GLY A 225 -8.04 21.85 19.00
C GLY A 225 -9.18 22.39 18.15
N THR A 226 -9.02 23.61 17.62
CA THR A 226 -9.99 24.28 16.76
C THR A 226 -9.81 23.97 15.28
N SER A 227 -8.72 23.31 14.91
CA SER A 227 -8.47 22.85 13.55
C SER A 227 -8.02 21.38 13.51
N LEU A 228 -8.32 20.69 12.40
CA LEU A 228 -7.83 19.33 12.19
C LEU A 228 -6.30 19.25 12.32
N TRP A 229 -5.60 20.29 11.90
CA TRP A 229 -4.15 20.35 11.94
C TRP A 229 -3.55 20.29 13.35
N GLN A 230 -4.23 20.89 14.34
CA GLN A 230 -3.79 20.85 15.75
C GLN A 230 -3.94 19.43 16.35
N VAL A 231 -4.91 18.66 15.89
CA VAL A 231 -5.17 17.32 16.44
C VAL A 231 -4.51 16.18 15.66
N ALA A 232 -4.07 16.45 14.43
CA ALA A 232 -3.38 15.50 13.57
C ALA A 232 -2.03 16.07 13.07
N PRO A 233 -1.09 16.42 13.98
CA PRO A 233 0.21 16.94 13.59
C PRO A 233 1.03 15.89 12.84
N PRO A 234 2.07 16.29 12.09
CA PRO A 234 3.01 15.36 11.48
C PRO A 234 3.60 14.41 12.53
N PRO A 235 3.86 13.13 12.18
CA PRO A 235 4.62 12.24 13.05
C PRO A 235 6.01 12.81 13.33
N SER A 236 6.55 12.47 14.52
CA SER A 236 7.84 13.01 15.00
C SER A 236 9.08 12.36 14.38
N GLN A 237 8.92 11.30 13.59
CA GLN A 237 10.05 10.62 12.95
C GLN A 237 10.71 11.47 11.85
N ALA A 238 11.99 11.15 11.60
CA ALA A 238 12.76 11.84 10.56
C ALA A 238 12.19 11.55 9.16
N PRO A 239 12.22 12.54 8.26
CA PRO A 239 11.93 12.31 6.86
C PRO A 239 12.89 11.31 6.21
N SER A 240 12.46 10.71 5.10
CA SER A 240 13.33 9.87 4.27
C SER A 240 14.57 10.66 3.81
N PRO A 241 15.77 10.08 3.94
CA PRO A 241 17.00 10.69 3.41
C PRO A 241 16.98 10.80 1.89
N TYR A 242 16.15 10.01 1.21
CA TYR A 242 16.00 9.99 -0.25
C TYR A 242 14.83 10.85 -0.75
N ARG A 243 14.06 11.51 0.13
CA ARG A 243 12.87 12.28 -0.25
C ARG A 243 13.14 13.28 -1.38
N SER A 244 14.23 14.01 -1.32
CA SER A 244 14.61 15.00 -2.35
C SER A 244 14.98 14.36 -3.69
N GLU A 245 15.55 13.18 -3.69
CA GLU A 245 15.86 12.43 -4.90
C GLU A 245 14.57 11.84 -5.50
N LEU A 246 13.77 11.17 -4.69
CA LEU A 246 12.50 10.55 -5.09
C LEU A 246 11.51 11.57 -5.65
N ALA A 247 11.49 12.79 -5.11
CA ALA A 247 10.68 13.88 -5.64
C ALA A 247 11.05 14.29 -7.09
N ARG A 248 12.17 13.82 -7.62
CA ARG A 248 12.61 14.03 -9.01
C ARG A 248 12.49 12.79 -9.88
N CYS A 249 12.11 11.65 -9.32
CA CYS A 249 11.96 10.38 -10.03
C CYS A 249 10.47 10.08 -10.24
N VAL A 250 10.10 9.70 -11.46
CA VAL A 250 8.83 9.00 -11.69
C VAL A 250 9.05 7.54 -11.35
N LEU A 251 8.12 6.90 -10.67
CA LEU A 251 8.20 5.46 -10.42
C LEU A 251 7.73 4.71 -11.66
N LEU A 252 8.60 3.88 -12.22
CA LEU A 252 8.28 2.93 -13.27
C LEU A 252 8.25 1.52 -12.68
N ASP A 253 7.06 1.00 -12.55
CA ASP A 253 6.76 -0.31 -12.00
C ASP A 253 6.54 -1.29 -13.15
N VAL A 254 7.52 -2.20 -13.36
CA VAL A 254 7.57 -3.09 -14.52
C VAL A 254 6.92 -4.42 -14.19
N TRP A 255 5.79 -4.67 -14.83
CA TRP A 255 5.03 -5.90 -14.74
C TRP A 255 5.00 -6.62 -16.09
N GLY A 256 5.37 -7.88 -16.09
CA GLY A 256 5.38 -8.69 -17.33
C GLY A 256 6.42 -8.25 -18.37
N GLY A 257 6.40 -8.89 -19.52
CA GLY A 257 7.39 -8.71 -20.56
C GLY A 257 8.75 -9.31 -20.18
N SER A 258 9.82 -8.82 -20.82
CA SER A 258 11.18 -9.30 -20.59
C SER A 258 12.12 -8.17 -20.18
N ALA A 259 13.24 -8.53 -19.55
CA ALA A 259 14.31 -7.58 -19.23
C ALA A 259 14.87 -6.87 -20.47
N ALA A 260 14.83 -7.53 -21.62
CA ALA A 260 15.26 -6.94 -22.88
C ALA A 260 14.27 -5.91 -23.42
N GLU A 261 12.96 -6.15 -23.29
CA GLU A 261 11.91 -5.19 -23.63
C GLU A 261 11.94 -3.98 -22.70
N ALA A 262 12.05 -4.21 -21.40
CA ALA A 262 12.19 -3.14 -20.41
C ALA A 262 13.43 -2.28 -20.66
N ALA A 263 14.56 -2.89 -21.00
CA ALA A 263 15.78 -2.18 -21.36
C ALA A 263 15.60 -1.32 -22.63
N ALA A 264 14.95 -1.86 -23.66
CA ALA A 264 14.66 -1.11 -24.90
C ALA A 264 13.70 0.06 -24.63
N LEU A 265 12.68 -0.13 -23.78
CA LEU A 265 11.79 0.94 -23.34
C LEU A 265 12.58 2.09 -22.69
N LEU A 266 13.45 1.77 -21.74
CA LEU A 266 14.22 2.77 -20.99
C LEU A 266 15.20 3.52 -21.92
N GLU A 267 15.90 2.82 -22.81
CA GLU A 267 16.78 3.43 -23.81
C GLU A 267 16.02 4.40 -24.70
N HIS A 268 14.86 3.98 -25.19
CA HIS A 268 14.04 4.81 -26.05
C HIS A 268 13.43 6.01 -25.29
N LEU A 269 12.91 5.78 -24.08
CA LEU A 269 12.37 6.84 -23.22
C LEU A 269 13.45 7.89 -22.90
N ARG A 270 14.68 7.45 -22.62
CA ARG A 270 15.84 8.35 -22.42
C ARG A 270 16.10 9.18 -23.67
N ALA A 271 16.04 8.59 -24.85
CA ALA A 271 16.27 9.29 -26.13
C ALA A 271 15.18 10.33 -26.38
N VAL A 272 13.88 9.94 -26.31
CA VAL A 272 12.76 10.85 -26.63
C VAL A 272 12.56 11.95 -25.60
N THR A 273 12.99 11.74 -24.36
CA THR A 273 13.00 12.77 -23.31
C THR A 273 14.30 13.55 -23.24
N CYS A 274 15.23 13.29 -24.16
CA CYS A 274 16.58 13.87 -24.18
C CYS A 274 17.31 13.78 -22.83
N GLY A 275 17.10 12.69 -22.09
CA GLY A 275 17.70 12.42 -20.78
C GLY A 275 17.15 13.30 -19.63
N ARG A 276 16.02 13.97 -19.82
CA ARG A 276 15.44 14.86 -18.81
C ARG A 276 14.63 14.13 -17.73
N VAL A 277 14.25 12.89 -17.97
CA VAL A 277 13.46 12.08 -17.04
C VAL A 277 14.37 11.25 -16.14
N ARG A 278 14.11 11.29 -14.85
CA ARG A 278 14.70 10.37 -13.87
C ARG A 278 13.62 9.38 -13.42
N LEU A 279 14.03 8.14 -13.24
CA LEU A 279 13.14 7.05 -12.86
C LEU A 279 13.60 6.36 -11.57
N LEU A 280 12.64 5.94 -10.77
CA LEU A 280 12.78 4.81 -9.87
C LEU A 280 12.16 3.61 -10.59
N THR A 281 12.97 2.71 -11.10
CA THR A 281 12.50 1.52 -11.82
C THR A 281 12.46 0.34 -10.86
N ILE A 282 11.28 -0.22 -10.64
CA ILE A 282 11.04 -1.46 -9.88
C ILE A 282 10.60 -2.54 -10.84
N VAL A 283 11.07 -3.76 -10.64
CA VAL A 283 10.69 -4.93 -11.46
C VAL A 283 10.05 -5.98 -10.57
N GLU A 284 8.86 -6.41 -10.95
CA GLU A 284 8.00 -7.30 -10.16
C GLU A 284 8.25 -8.78 -10.48
N ASP A 285 8.25 -9.18 -11.73
CA ASP A 285 8.17 -10.58 -12.18
C ASP A 285 9.53 -11.24 -12.48
N TRP A 286 10.59 -10.84 -11.78
CA TRP A 286 11.95 -11.32 -11.99
C TRP A 286 12.35 -12.55 -11.16
N GLN A 287 11.56 -12.88 -10.12
CA GLN A 287 11.89 -13.87 -9.09
C GLN A 287 12.03 -15.29 -9.65
N ALA A 288 12.94 -16.06 -9.06
CA ALA A 288 13.06 -17.47 -9.38
C ALA A 288 11.73 -18.22 -9.20
N GLY A 289 11.33 -18.99 -10.19
CA GLY A 289 10.06 -19.70 -10.20
C GLY A 289 8.85 -18.83 -10.59
N GLY A 290 9.05 -17.54 -10.91
CA GLY A 290 7.97 -16.57 -11.25
C GLY A 290 7.43 -15.82 -10.03
N PHE A 291 6.48 -14.92 -10.30
CA PHE A 291 5.89 -14.05 -9.31
C PHE A 291 5.30 -14.85 -8.13
N ASP A 292 5.72 -14.52 -6.91
CA ASP A 292 5.25 -15.10 -5.64
C ASP A 292 5.35 -16.63 -5.46
N SER A 293 6.06 -17.32 -6.35
CA SER A 293 6.03 -18.80 -6.38
C SER A 293 6.84 -19.46 -5.25
N LEU A 294 8.00 -18.91 -4.89
CA LEU A 294 8.93 -19.53 -3.95
C LEU A 294 9.22 -18.68 -2.70
N LEU A 295 8.32 -17.75 -2.37
CA LEU A 295 8.53 -16.85 -1.24
C LEU A 295 8.76 -17.60 0.10
N PRO A 296 9.64 -17.10 0.97
CA PRO A 296 10.37 -15.83 0.87
C PRO A 296 11.63 -15.84 0.00
N ASP A 297 11.90 -16.89 -0.75
CA ASP A 297 13.07 -17.02 -1.60
C ASP A 297 12.83 -16.37 -2.97
N SER A 298 13.28 -15.14 -3.15
CA SER A 298 13.26 -14.46 -4.46
C SER A 298 14.38 -14.92 -5.37
N ILE A 299 15.50 -15.36 -4.78
CA ILE A 299 16.64 -15.93 -5.49
C ILE A 299 17.12 -17.17 -4.73
N ARG A 300 17.40 -18.26 -5.44
CA ARG A 300 17.96 -19.49 -4.86
C ARG A 300 19.43 -19.59 -5.15
N MET A 301 20.22 -19.66 -4.13
CA MET A 301 21.68 -19.86 -4.20
C MET A 301 22.03 -21.34 -4.26
N PRO A 302 23.01 -21.74 -5.06
CA PRO A 302 23.73 -21.03 -6.11
C PRO A 302 23.07 -21.14 -7.50
N ASP A 303 21.99 -21.91 -7.66
CA ASP A 303 21.52 -22.48 -8.92
C ASP A 303 20.29 -21.81 -9.55
N TYR A 304 19.87 -20.63 -9.05
CA TYR A 304 18.66 -19.99 -9.54
C TYR A 304 18.95 -18.75 -10.38
N PRO A 305 18.77 -18.87 -11.69
CA PRO A 305 18.62 -17.70 -12.53
C PRO A 305 17.33 -16.96 -12.14
N PRO A 306 17.24 -15.64 -12.42
CA PRO A 306 15.95 -14.96 -12.40
C PRO A 306 14.95 -15.72 -13.28
N ASN A 307 13.67 -15.40 -13.14
CA ASN A 307 12.59 -15.98 -13.95
C ASN A 307 13.01 -16.06 -15.43
N PRO A 308 13.12 -17.26 -16.03
CA PRO A 308 13.57 -17.39 -17.42
C PRO A 308 12.68 -16.65 -18.43
N ALA A 309 11.38 -16.48 -18.11
CA ALA A 309 10.48 -15.69 -18.94
C ALA A 309 10.83 -14.20 -18.90
N PHE A 310 11.31 -13.71 -17.77
CA PHE A 310 11.78 -12.32 -17.66
C PHE A 310 13.16 -12.13 -18.32
N GLY A 311 14.06 -13.11 -18.20
CA GLY A 311 15.32 -13.12 -18.90
C GLY A 311 16.52 -13.65 -18.10
N ALA A 312 17.61 -13.91 -18.82
CA ALA A 312 18.86 -14.36 -18.23
C ALA A 312 19.51 -13.27 -17.35
N VAL A 313 20.40 -13.67 -16.45
CA VAL A 313 21.15 -12.78 -15.53
C VAL A 313 21.78 -11.60 -16.27
N GLU A 314 22.41 -11.82 -17.43
CA GLU A 314 23.06 -10.75 -18.19
C GLU A 314 22.05 -9.74 -18.77
N GLN A 315 20.84 -10.17 -19.11
CA GLN A 315 19.77 -9.27 -19.57
C GLN A 315 19.28 -8.38 -18.43
N VAL A 316 19.08 -8.94 -17.23
CA VAL A 316 18.73 -8.17 -16.03
C VAL A 316 19.87 -7.21 -15.63
N ARG A 317 21.14 -7.63 -15.75
CA ARG A 317 22.32 -6.76 -15.54
C ARG A 317 22.35 -5.60 -16.54
N ARG A 318 22.02 -5.86 -17.80
CA ARG A 318 21.89 -4.80 -18.81
C ARG A 318 20.80 -3.82 -18.44
N LEU A 319 19.61 -4.33 -18.11
CA LEU A 319 18.48 -3.51 -17.63
C LEU A 319 18.89 -2.64 -16.43
N SER A 320 19.53 -3.24 -15.43
CA SER A 320 20.03 -2.52 -14.25
C SER A 320 20.97 -1.37 -14.62
N ARG A 321 21.95 -1.60 -15.51
CA ARG A 321 22.87 -0.54 -15.96
C ARG A 321 22.13 0.63 -16.61
N ILE A 322 21.16 0.34 -17.47
CA ILE A 322 20.36 1.36 -18.16
C ILE A 322 19.50 2.13 -17.16
N ALA A 323 18.72 1.42 -16.32
CA ALA A 323 17.85 2.02 -15.32
C ALA A 323 18.62 2.91 -14.35
N ARG A 324 19.78 2.45 -13.85
CA ARG A 324 20.65 3.24 -12.96
C ARG A 324 21.23 4.49 -13.65
N SER A 325 21.44 4.47 -14.95
CA SER A 325 21.84 5.68 -15.69
C SER A 325 20.72 6.74 -15.77
N MET A 326 19.47 6.32 -15.55
CA MET A 326 18.31 7.20 -15.50
C MET A 326 17.86 7.54 -14.07
N GLY A 327 18.38 6.85 -13.05
CA GLY A 327 18.04 7.08 -11.65
C GLY A 327 18.31 5.91 -10.75
N ARG A 328 17.25 5.24 -10.27
CA ARG A 328 17.33 4.12 -9.36
C ARG A 328 16.75 2.86 -9.98
N PHE A 329 17.33 1.71 -9.58
CA PHE A 329 16.87 0.38 -10.00
C PHE A 329 16.73 -0.52 -8.79
N GLY A 330 15.56 -1.09 -8.60
CA GLY A 330 15.23 -2.05 -7.57
C GLY A 330 14.51 -3.27 -8.12
N LEU A 331 14.57 -4.35 -7.38
CA LEU A 331 13.89 -5.60 -7.63
C LEU A 331 12.94 -5.88 -6.46
N ARG A 332 11.76 -6.43 -6.75
CA ARG A 332 10.78 -6.79 -5.74
C ARG A 332 11.23 -8.02 -4.96
N THR A 333 11.11 -7.97 -3.65
CA THR A 333 11.27 -9.09 -2.72
C THR A 333 10.08 -9.19 -1.80
N ASN A 334 9.86 -10.33 -1.15
CA ASN A 334 8.80 -10.50 -0.16
C ASN A 334 9.26 -11.49 0.90
N TYR A 335 9.45 -11.03 2.12
CA TYR A 335 9.88 -11.85 3.27
C TYR A 335 8.71 -12.25 4.17
N VAL A 336 7.51 -11.79 3.85
CA VAL A 336 6.30 -12.04 4.64
C VAL A 336 5.65 -13.35 4.24
N PHE A 337 5.38 -13.57 2.96
CA PHE A 337 4.71 -14.78 2.51
C PHE A 337 5.60 -16.02 2.69
N LEU A 338 4.98 -17.11 3.12
CA LEU A 338 5.64 -18.39 3.26
C LEU A 338 5.00 -19.41 2.33
N ARG A 339 5.76 -19.83 1.34
CA ARG A 339 5.40 -20.93 0.45
C ARG A 339 6.10 -22.21 0.94
N PRO A 340 5.37 -23.30 1.20
CA PRO A 340 5.98 -24.56 1.65
C PRO A 340 7.04 -25.11 0.69
N ALA A 341 6.89 -24.81 -0.59
CA ALA A 341 7.84 -25.18 -1.65
C ALA A 341 9.15 -24.41 -1.60
N SER A 342 9.23 -23.30 -0.89
CA SER A 342 10.45 -22.50 -0.88
C SER A 342 11.62 -23.27 -0.28
N PRO A 343 12.84 -23.12 -0.85
CA PRO A 343 14.03 -23.76 -0.30
C PRO A 343 14.29 -23.43 1.16
N SER A 344 14.04 -22.19 1.57
CA SER A 344 14.19 -21.77 2.97
C SER A 344 13.18 -22.41 3.90
N ALA A 345 11.93 -22.65 3.45
CA ALA A 345 10.95 -23.39 4.25
C ALA A 345 11.34 -24.86 4.42
N ARG A 346 11.72 -25.53 3.34
CA ARG A 346 12.17 -26.94 3.35
C ARG A 346 13.41 -27.14 4.22
N ALA A 347 14.32 -26.18 4.25
CA ALA A 347 15.51 -26.20 5.10
C ALA A 347 15.26 -25.76 6.54
N GLY A 348 14.01 -25.45 6.93
CA GLY A 348 13.67 -24.96 8.27
C GLY A 348 14.22 -23.56 8.60
N MET A 349 14.72 -22.85 7.59
CA MET A 349 15.19 -21.47 7.73
C MET A 349 14.07 -20.45 7.76
N ALA A 350 13.03 -20.64 6.97
CA ALA A 350 11.79 -19.87 7.04
C ALA A 350 10.74 -20.73 7.73
N ARG A 351 10.22 -20.24 8.84
CA ARG A 351 9.20 -20.96 9.62
C ARG A 351 7.92 -20.14 9.67
N PRO A 352 6.74 -20.80 9.69
CA PRO A 352 5.49 -20.09 9.86
C PRO A 352 5.43 -19.44 11.24
N ALA A 353 4.84 -18.26 11.31
CA ALA A 353 4.39 -17.69 12.57
C ALA A 353 3.26 -18.55 13.15
N LEU A 354 3.08 -18.53 14.45
CA LEU A 354 2.02 -19.26 15.13
C LEU A 354 0.91 -18.32 15.57
N ASP A 355 -0.32 -18.79 15.50
CA ASP A 355 -1.44 -18.15 16.17
C ASP A 355 -1.44 -18.45 17.69
N PRO A 356 -2.36 -17.87 18.48
CA PRO A 356 -2.45 -18.15 19.90
C PRO A 356 -2.69 -19.63 20.27
N ASP A 357 -3.33 -20.40 19.37
CA ASP A 357 -3.61 -21.83 19.54
C ASP A 357 -2.44 -22.73 19.10
N GLY A 358 -1.33 -22.12 18.63
CA GLY A 358 -0.15 -22.85 18.14
C GLY A 358 -0.28 -23.33 16.68
N LYS A 359 -1.32 -22.95 15.96
CA LYS A 359 -1.51 -23.31 14.55
C LYS A 359 -0.61 -22.45 13.66
N PRO A 360 0.00 -23.02 12.62
CA PRO A 360 0.82 -22.27 11.68
C PRO A 360 -0.03 -21.28 10.86
N ARG A 361 0.50 -20.06 10.75
CA ARG A 361 -0.07 -19.01 9.93
C ARG A 361 0.54 -19.03 8.51
N TRP A 362 -0.07 -18.32 7.60
CA TRP A 362 0.33 -18.22 6.19
C TRP A 362 1.63 -17.43 5.95
N HIS A 363 2.16 -16.76 6.97
CA HIS A 363 3.33 -15.89 6.82
C HIS A 363 4.54 -16.38 7.62
N THR A 364 5.70 -15.96 7.16
CA THR A 364 7.00 -16.19 7.82
C THR A 364 7.05 -15.41 9.13
N ARG A 365 7.53 -16.03 10.17
CA ARG A 365 7.65 -15.37 11.48
C ARG A 365 8.66 -14.21 11.44
N PRO A 366 8.41 -13.10 12.14
CA PRO A 366 9.28 -11.91 12.14
C PRO A 366 10.72 -12.18 12.58
N ALA A 367 10.93 -13.20 13.43
CA ALA A 367 12.25 -13.61 13.87
C ALA A 367 13.19 -14.07 12.74
N ASP A 368 12.65 -14.55 11.63
CA ASP A 368 13.43 -15.07 10.51
C ASP A 368 13.71 -14.01 9.42
N TRP A 369 12.97 -12.91 9.37
CA TRP A 369 13.04 -11.89 8.28
C TRP A 369 14.45 -11.36 8.06
N LEU A 370 15.13 -10.90 9.11
CA LEU A 370 16.47 -10.30 8.96
C LEU A 370 17.50 -11.29 8.40
N ARG A 371 17.45 -12.54 8.84
CA ARG A 371 18.37 -13.58 8.39
C ARG A 371 18.13 -13.95 6.93
N LEU A 372 16.87 -14.08 6.54
CA LEU A 372 16.48 -14.37 5.16
C LEU A 372 16.87 -13.21 4.24
N ALA A 373 16.54 -11.97 4.61
CA ALA A 373 16.88 -10.80 3.84
C ALA A 373 18.39 -10.57 3.72
N ALA A 374 19.14 -10.70 4.82
CA ALA A 374 20.59 -10.51 4.78
C ALA A 374 21.27 -11.38 3.73
N ARG A 375 20.81 -12.64 3.60
CA ARG A 375 21.34 -13.58 2.61
C ARG A 375 20.93 -13.21 1.19
N GLN A 376 19.64 -12.93 0.97
CA GLN A 376 19.11 -12.74 -0.38
C GLN A 376 19.43 -11.37 -0.96
N GLU A 377 19.29 -10.29 -0.18
CA GLU A 377 19.55 -8.93 -0.66
C GLU A 377 21.03 -8.71 -0.99
N ALA A 378 21.93 -9.32 -0.24
CA ALA A 378 23.37 -9.27 -0.55
C ALA A 378 23.66 -9.91 -1.91
N GLU A 379 23.05 -11.04 -2.22
CA GLU A 379 23.22 -11.72 -3.51
C GLU A 379 22.54 -10.97 -4.65
N ILE A 380 21.33 -10.44 -4.45
CA ILE A 380 20.65 -9.59 -5.42
C ILE A 380 21.54 -8.39 -5.78
N GLN A 381 22.08 -7.72 -4.77
CA GLN A 381 22.96 -6.57 -4.99
C GLN A 381 24.25 -6.98 -5.72
N ARG A 382 24.85 -8.12 -5.36
CA ARG A 382 26.06 -8.64 -6.01
C ARG A 382 25.82 -8.96 -7.48
N LEU A 383 24.71 -9.61 -7.81
CA LEU A 383 24.38 -10.04 -9.16
C LEU A 383 23.95 -8.87 -10.04
N PHE A 384 23.09 -8.00 -9.55
CA PHE A 384 22.38 -7.02 -10.38
C PHE A 384 22.79 -5.58 -10.11
N ARG A 385 23.64 -5.33 -9.09
CA ARG A 385 24.09 -3.97 -8.73
C ARG A 385 22.92 -3.02 -8.53
N THR A 386 21.85 -3.48 -7.89
CA THR A 386 20.70 -2.68 -7.52
C THR A 386 21.12 -1.53 -6.60
N ASN A 387 20.46 -0.37 -6.74
CA ASN A 387 20.67 0.79 -5.89
C ASN A 387 19.34 1.36 -5.35
N ALA A 388 18.32 0.52 -5.32
CA ALA A 388 17.04 0.64 -4.64
C ALA A 388 16.52 -0.78 -4.38
N SER A 389 15.47 -0.93 -3.61
CA SER A 389 14.74 -2.18 -3.43
C SER A 389 13.26 -1.89 -3.21
N PHE A 390 12.44 -2.88 -3.50
CA PHE A 390 11.04 -2.90 -3.12
C PHE A 390 10.75 -4.20 -2.37
N THR A 391 10.28 -4.09 -1.13
CA THR A 391 9.88 -5.29 -0.36
C THR A 391 8.38 -5.28 -0.11
N ASP A 392 7.74 -6.21 -0.75
CA ASP A 392 6.29 -6.35 -0.77
C ASP A 392 5.71 -6.79 0.57
N GLN A 393 4.45 -6.46 0.84
CA GLN A 393 3.64 -6.87 1.99
C GLN A 393 4.13 -6.41 3.37
N ILE A 394 5.38 -6.00 3.53
CA ILE A 394 5.94 -5.71 4.87
C ILE A 394 5.28 -4.51 5.56
N THR A 395 4.70 -3.60 4.79
CA THR A 395 3.93 -2.44 5.29
C THR A 395 2.47 -2.48 4.88
N SER A 396 2.05 -3.53 4.16
CA SER A 396 0.67 -3.70 3.72
C SER A 396 -0.20 -4.38 4.79
N GLY A 397 -1.49 -4.44 4.52
CA GLY A 397 -2.43 -5.09 5.41
C GLY A 397 -2.80 -4.25 6.63
N ALA A 398 -3.14 -4.91 7.69
CA ALA A 398 -3.72 -4.33 8.89
C ALA A 398 -2.66 -4.06 9.97
N ALA A 399 -1.52 -3.50 9.60
CA ALA A 399 -0.44 -3.12 10.52
C ALA A 399 0.26 -4.32 11.22
N PRO A 400 1.10 -4.07 12.25
CA PRO A 400 1.97 -5.11 12.83
C PRO A 400 1.25 -6.37 13.32
N TRP A 401 0.01 -6.27 13.80
CA TRP A 401 -0.72 -7.44 14.32
C TRP A 401 -1.03 -8.51 13.28
N SER A 402 -1.07 -8.15 11.98
CA SER A 402 -1.23 -9.15 10.90
C SER A 402 -0.05 -10.11 10.83
N TYR A 403 1.11 -9.70 11.31
CA TYR A 403 2.38 -10.44 11.21
C TYR A 403 2.89 -10.96 12.56
N MET A 404 2.07 -10.94 13.59
CA MET A 404 2.48 -11.43 14.91
C MET A 404 2.75 -12.93 14.91
N ASP A 405 3.73 -13.31 15.74
CA ASP A 405 4.06 -14.68 16.08
C ASP A 405 3.78 -14.88 17.57
N HIS A 406 2.83 -15.75 17.88
CA HIS A 406 2.45 -16.07 19.26
C HIS A 406 3.27 -17.21 19.87
N ASP A 407 4.37 -17.65 19.22
CA ASP A 407 5.30 -18.64 19.78
C ASP A 407 5.87 -18.14 21.12
N ALA A 408 5.60 -18.86 22.19
CA ALA A 408 6.10 -18.53 23.54
C ALA A 408 7.63 -18.42 23.62
N ARG A 409 8.36 -19.09 22.70
CA ARG A 409 9.83 -19.00 22.57
C ARG A 409 10.30 -17.66 22.02
N GLN A 410 9.39 -16.88 21.46
CA GLN A 410 9.65 -15.59 20.79
C GLN A 410 8.69 -14.48 21.29
N PRO A 411 8.58 -14.24 22.61
CA PRO A 411 7.52 -13.43 23.21
C PRO A 411 7.50 -11.97 22.69
N ARG A 412 8.63 -11.48 22.19
CA ARG A 412 8.75 -10.15 21.60
C ARG A 412 7.82 -9.95 20.40
N TYR A 413 7.62 -10.99 19.58
CA TYR A 413 6.88 -10.85 18.32
C TYR A 413 5.38 -11.10 18.46
N SER A 414 4.89 -11.34 19.68
CA SER A 414 3.47 -11.33 19.99
C SER A 414 2.95 -9.93 20.37
N THR A 415 3.76 -8.88 20.17
CA THR A 415 3.42 -7.49 20.49
C THR A 415 3.57 -6.59 19.25
N MET A 416 2.76 -5.53 19.15
CA MET A 416 2.85 -4.55 18.06
C MET A 416 4.23 -3.90 18.00
N ALA A 417 4.77 -3.46 19.14
CA ALA A 417 6.10 -2.87 19.22
C ALA A 417 7.20 -3.81 18.70
N GLY A 418 7.10 -5.10 19.00
CA GLY A 418 8.10 -6.10 18.60
C GLY A 418 8.11 -6.34 17.09
N VAL A 419 6.92 -6.47 16.48
CA VAL A 419 6.80 -6.64 15.02
C VAL A 419 7.22 -5.36 14.28
N LEU A 420 6.76 -4.19 14.75
CA LEU A 420 7.15 -2.90 14.18
C LEU A 420 8.68 -2.69 14.22
N ALA A 421 9.32 -3.11 15.31
CA ALA A 421 10.78 -3.06 15.41
C ALA A 421 11.46 -3.99 14.39
N ALA A 422 10.89 -5.18 14.10
CA ALA A 422 11.40 -6.09 13.08
C ALA A 422 11.23 -5.49 11.67
N GLN A 423 10.10 -4.88 11.35
CA GLN A 423 9.87 -4.18 10.08
C GLN A 423 10.88 -3.05 9.87
N ARG A 424 11.12 -2.23 10.90
CA ARG A 424 12.13 -1.14 10.88
C ARG A 424 13.56 -1.67 10.69
N ALA A 425 13.90 -2.75 11.36
CA ALA A 425 15.21 -3.39 11.22
C ALA A 425 15.42 -3.96 9.82
N LEU A 426 14.38 -4.60 9.25
CA LEU A 426 14.40 -5.13 7.90
C LEU A 426 14.60 -4.02 6.86
N ALA A 427 13.82 -2.95 6.91
CA ALA A 427 13.99 -1.80 6.02
C ALA A 427 15.40 -1.19 6.11
N SER A 428 15.92 -1.08 7.33
CA SER A 428 17.28 -0.55 7.56
C SER A 428 18.36 -1.46 7.00
N LEU A 429 18.19 -2.79 7.09
CA LEU A 429 19.10 -3.77 6.48
C LEU A 429 19.11 -3.62 4.95
N ILE A 430 17.95 -3.66 4.33
CA ILE A 430 17.78 -3.58 2.88
C ILE A 430 18.38 -2.26 2.35
N ARG A 431 18.04 -1.13 3.00
CA ARG A 431 18.57 0.19 2.65
C ARG A 431 20.11 0.22 2.67
N ARG A 432 20.75 -0.33 3.70
CA ARG A 432 22.22 -0.41 3.77
C ARG A 432 22.81 -1.30 2.70
N THR A 433 22.18 -2.42 2.40
CA THR A 433 22.67 -3.39 1.40
C THR A 433 22.69 -2.77 0.00
N HIS A 434 21.65 -2.04 -0.38
CA HIS A 434 21.55 -1.44 -1.72
C HIS A 434 22.10 -0.01 -1.80
N GLY A 435 22.35 0.64 -0.68
CA GLY A 435 22.81 2.04 -0.66
C GLY A 435 21.78 3.00 -1.28
N GLY A 436 20.49 2.70 -1.15
CA GLY A 436 19.43 3.45 -1.81
C GLY A 436 18.06 3.32 -1.14
N PRO A 437 17.02 3.95 -1.74
CA PRO A 437 15.69 3.94 -1.19
C PRO A 437 15.08 2.54 -1.17
N VAL A 438 14.24 2.30 -0.16
CA VAL A 438 13.43 1.09 -0.01
C VAL A 438 11.95 1.46 -0.16
N GLY A 439 11.31 0.87 -1.17
CA GLY A 439 9.87 0.91 -1.34
C GLY A 439 9.18 -0.26 -0.65
N SER A 440 7.89 -0.12 -0.44
CA SER A 440 7.02 -1.21 -0.02
C SER A 440 5.60 -0.99 -0.50
N GLU A 441 4.81 -2.02 -0.47
CA GLU A 441 3.38 -1.99 -0.64
C GLU A 441 2.77 -1.20 0.55
N THR A 442 2.76 0.12 0.42
CA THR A 442 2.42 1.00 1.53
C THR A 442 0.93 1.25 1.58
N LEU A 443 0.26 0.63 2.50
CA LEU A 443 -1.15 0.88 2.68
C LEU A 443 -1.47 1.78 3.86
N MET A 444 -0.72 1.74 4.95
CA MET A 444 -1.26 2.28 6.17
C MET A 444 -0.28 2.89 7.16
N ASP A 445 0.99 2.51 7.14
CA ASP A 445 1.73 2.69 8.36
C ASP A 445 2.61 3.93 8.36
N GLU A 446 2.03 5.03 8.81
CA GLU A 446 2.79 6.25 9.09
C GLU A 446 3.97 6.03 10.06
N GLN A 447 3.95 4.94 10.84
CA GLN A 447 5.03 4.59 11.77
C GLN A 447 6.28 4.05 11.06
N LEU A 448 6.13 3.62 9.81
CA LEU A 448 7.19 3.05 9.00
C LEU A 448 7.71 4.02 7.93
N LEU A 449 6.93 5.05 7.59
CA LEU A 449 7.27 6.00 6.53
C LEU A 449 8.43 6.94 6.94
N GLY A 450 9.16 7.43 5.96
CA GLY A 450 10.24 8.38 6.16
C GLY A 450 11.53 7.71 6.60
N ALA A 451 11.78 7.64 7.91
CA ALA A 451 13.01 7.10 8.45
C ALA A 451 13.32 5.65 8.02
N TRP A 452 12.33 4.85 7.66
CA TRP A 452 12.50 3.44 7.31
C TRP A 452 12.12 3.12 5.87
N PHE A 453 10.90 3.43 5.43
CA PHE A 453 10.44 3.24 4.06
C PHE A 453 10.35 4.57 3.32
N ASP A 454 10.90 4.60 2.11
CA ASP A 454 11.16 5.81 1.35
C ASP A 454 10.05 6.12 0.35
N THR A 455 9.34 5.13 -0.12
CA THR A 455 8.21 5.25 -1.05
C THR A 455 7.30 4.04 -0.97
N GLY A 456 6.14 4.12 -1.62
CA GLY A 456 5.21 3.03 -1.75
C GLY A 456 4.42 3.14 -3.06
N ASP A 457 3.99 2.00 -3.59
CA ASP A 457 3.22 1.90 -4.82
C ASP A 457 1.72 1.71 -4.58
N PHE A 458 1.37 1.15 -3.43
CA PHE A 458 -0.01 1.04 -2.97
C PHE A 458 -0.38 2.22 -2.09
N GLY A 459 -0.28 3.39 -2.62
CA GLY A 459 -0.37 4.64 -1.90
C GLY A 459 -1.57 4.83 -0.98
N ILE A 460 -1.65 6.00 -0.47
CA ILE A 460 -2.73 6.49 0.36
C ILE A 460 -3.90 6.79 -0.54
N PHE A 461 -5.03 6.16 -0.30
CA PHE A 461 -6.20 6.43 -1.08
C PHE A 461 -7.52 6.30 -0.31
N ASP A 462 -8.44 7.16 -0.68
CA ASP A 462 -9.81 7.18 -0.20
C ASP A 462 -10.81 6.55 -1.19
N GLY A 463 -10.32 5.71 -2.09
CA GLY A 463 -11.02 5.29 -3.29
C GLY A 463 -12.32 4.52 -3.06
N HIS A 464 -12.49 3.77 -1.96
CA HIS A 464 -13.72 3.00 -1.76
C HIS A 464 -14.96 3.87 -1.61
N HIS A 465 -14.80 5.02 -1.01
CA HIS A 465 -15.94 5.90 -0.73
C HIS A 465 -16.03 7.07 -1.71
N ARG A 466 -15.14 7.12 -2.72
CA ARG A 466 -15.10 8.17 -3.71
C ARG A 466 -14.97 9.59 -3.13
N ALA A 467 -14.77 9.72 -1.83
CA ALA A 467 -14.61 10.97 -1.13
C ALA A 467 -13.12 11.30 -0.96
N PHE A 468 -12.71 12.49 -1.39
CA PHE A 468 -11.33 12.94 -1.33
C PHE A 468 -11.18 13.98 -0.24
N THR A 469 -10.49 13.62 0.84
CA THR A 469 -10.10 14.53 1.93
C THR A 469 -8.59 14.46 2.10
N PRO A 470 -7.83 15.17 1.26
CA PRO A 470 -6.37 15.01 1.17
C PRO A 470 -5.61 15.59 2.38
N GLU A 471 -6.29 16.24 3.32
CA GLU A 471 -5.66 16.92 4.46
C GLU A 471 -4.68 16.07 5.24
N PHE A 472 -5.07 14.86 5.62
CA PHE A 472 -4.20 14.01 6.42
C PHE A 472 -2.91 13.70 5.69
N LYS A 473 -2.99 13.26 4.42
CA LYS A 473 -1.82 12.97 3.62
C LYS A 473 -0.97 14.23 3.44
N LEU A 474 -1.58 15.33 3.00
CA LEU A 474 -0.87 16.54 2.65
C LEU A 474 -0.26 17.26 3.86
N ARG A 475 -0.88 17.15 5.02
CA ARG A 475 -0.42 17.85 6.22
C ARG A 475 0.37 16.95 7.17
N ARG A 476 0.01 15.68 7.29
CA ARG A 476 0.58 14.78 8.27
C ARG A 476 1.81 14.03 7.75
N ILE A 477 1.73 13.41 6.57
CA ILE A 477 2.78 12.51 6.08
C ILE A 477 3.52 13.00 4.85
N HIS A 478 3.02 14.03 4.17
CA HIS A 478 3.65 14.59 2.98
C HIS A 478 5.10 15.05 3.22
N GLY A 479 5.41 15.52 4.43
CA GLY A 479 6.74 15.91 4.84
C GLY A 479 7.72 14.75 5.05
N LEU A 480 7.24 13.51 5.22
CA LEU A 480 8.07 12.38 5.59
C LEU A 480 8.71 11.71 4.38
N THR A 481 7.96 11.59 3.28
CA THR A 481 8.41 10.85 2.10
C THR A 481 7.73 11.34 0.82
N CYS A 482 8.20 10.86 -0.33
CA CYS A 482 7.57 11.09 -1.62
C CYS A 482 6.85 9.81 -2.07
N PHE A 483 5.52 9.84 -2.04
CA PHE A 483 4.72 8.79 -2.66
C PHE A 483 4.62 8.98 -4.17
N HIS A 484 4.42 7.87 -4.89
CA HIS A 484 4.24 7.87 -6.33
C HIS A 484 2.86 7.28 -6.67
N GLY A 485 2.08 8.02 -7.46
CA GLY A 485 0.72 7.63 -7.81
C GLY A 485 -0.25 7.60 -6.62
N MET A 486 -1.39 7.00 -6.85
CA MET A 486 -2.42 6.73 -5.83
C MET A 486 -2.44 5.26 -5.43
N GLY A 487 -1.48 4.48 -5.92
CA GLY A 487 -1.36 3.08 -5.67
C GLY A 487 -2.18 2.19 -6.59
N LEU A 488 -1.75 0.95 -6.64
CA LEU A 488 -2.34 -0.09 -7.47
C LEU A 488 -3.83 -0.30 -7.12
N MET A 489 -4.15 -0.22 -5.84
CA MET A 489 -5.50 -0.49 -5.34
C MET A 489 -6.52 0.56 -5.75
N TYR A 490 -6.13 1.81 -5.99
CA TYR A 490 -7.02 2.83 -6.54
C TYR A 490 -7.67 2.37 -7.85
N ARG A 491 -6.92 1.72 -8.71
CA ARG A 491 -7.39 1.18 -9.99
C ARG A 491 -8.31 -0.01 -9.84
N TYR A 492 -8.11 -0.83 -8.79
CA TYR A 492 -8.85 -2.05 -8.59
C TYR A 492 -10.15 -1.85 -7.81
N PHE A 493 -10.19 -0.91 -6.89
CA PHE A 493 -11.29 -0.78 -5.95
C PHE A 493 -12.33 0.30 -6.30
N GLU A 494 -12.02 1.25 -7.16
CA GLU A 494 -13.03 2.21 -7.63
C GLU A 494 -13.99 1.62 -8.68
N MET A 495 -13.72 0.45 -9.18
CA MET A 495 -14.54 -0.20 -10.20
C MET A 495 -15.42 -1.30 -9.58
N PRO A 496 -16.74 -1.18 -9.61
CA PRO A 496 -17.60 -2.29 -9.24
C PRO A 496 -17.69 -3.30 -10.41
N PRO A 497 -17.78 -4.61 -10.11
CA PRO A 497 -17.32 -5.36 -8.95
C PRO A 497 -15.94 -5.96 -9.23
N PHE A 498 -15.00 -5.91 -8.34
CA PHE A 498 -13.69 -6.57 -8.33
C PHE A 498 -13.30 -7.43 -9.55
N PRO A 499 -13.27 -6.94 -10.77
CA PRO A 499 -12.93 -7.81 -11.90
C PRO A 499 -11.42 -7.88 -12.15
N ALA A 500 -10.63 -6.99 -11.55
CA ALA A 500 -9.30 -6.77 -12.05
C ALA A 500 -8.30 -7.87 -11.66
N PHE A 501 -8.42 -8.49 -10.49
CA PHE A 501 -7.56 -9.62 -10.13
C PHE A 501 -7.94 -10.91 -10.86
N SER A 502 -9.22 -11.12 -11.15
CA SER A 502 -9.71 -12.34 -11.80
C SER A 502 -9.80 -12.23 -13.33
N SER A 503 -9.95 -11.02 -13.89
CA SER A 503 -10.16 -10.83 -15.33
C SER A 503 -8.93 -10.40 -16.13
N GLY A 504 -7.84 -10.04 -15.45
CA GLY A 504 -6.65 -9.49 -16.11
C GLY A 504 -6.90 -8.18 -16.87
N LYS A 505 -8.04 -7.51 -16.62
CA LYS A 505 -8.41 -6.24 -17.25
C LYS A 505 -7.74 -5.09 -16.51
N THR A 506 -6.68 -4.58 -17.07
CA THR A 506 -6.09 -3.30 -16.63
C THR A 506 -6.77 -2.18 -17.41
N THR A 507 -8.02 -1.87 -17.08
CA THR A 507 -8.79 -0.79 -17.71
C THR A 507 -8.07 0.56 -17.63
N TYR A 508 -7.23 0.76 -16.61
CA TYR A 508 -6.31 1.89 -16.51
C TYR A 508 -5.40 2.05 -17.75
N LEU A 509 -4.93 0.96 -18.37
CA LEU A 509 -4.10 1.05 -19.57
C LEU A 509 -4.93 1.35 -20.84
N THR A 510 -6.17 0.92 -20.87
CA THR A 510 -7.04 1.01 -22.05
C THR A 510 -8.04 2.15 -21.98
N ASP A 511 -8.45 2.57 -20.77
CA ASP A 511 -9.45 3.62 -20.58
C ASP A 511 -8.78 4.98 -20.25
N PRO A 512 -8.84 5.96 -21.17
CA PRO A 512 -8.29 7.30 -20.95
C PRO A 512 -8.92 8.05 -19.78
N ASP A 513 -10.22 7.88 -19.53
CA ASP A 513 -10.93 8.58 -18.46
C ASP A 513 -10.49 8.11 -17.08
N GLN A 514 -10.22 6.83 -16.92
CA GLN A 514 -9.65 6.29 -15.67
C GLN A 514 -8.22 6.77 -15.44
N ARG A 515 -7.39 6.82 -16.48
CA ARG A 515 -6.04 7.38 -16.39
C ARG A 515 -6.07 8.85 -15.97
N ASP A 516 -7.03 9.60 -16.49
CA ASP A 516 -7.19 11.01 -16.13
C ASP A 516 -7.64 11.18 -14.68
N ASP A 517 -8.58 10.36 -14.23
CA ASP A 517 -9.05 10.40 -12.83
C ASP A 517 -7.93 9.99 -11.85
N TYR A 518 -7.19 8.94 -12.17
CA TYR A 518 -6.02 8.51 -11.41
C TYR A 518 -4.95 9.62 -11.33
N ARG A 519 -4.62 10.26 -12.46
CA ARG A 519 -3.64 11.34 -12.52
C ARG A 519 -4.10 12.59 -11.79
N ALA A 520 -5.38 12.94 -11.91
CA ALA A 520 -5.98 14.05 -11.17
C ALA A 520 -5.88 13.82 -9.65
N ALA A 521 -6.14 12.61 -9.18
CA ALA A 521 -5.97 12.24 -7.79
C ALA A 521 -4.49 12.25 -7.37
N THR A 522 -3.58 11.74 -8.19
CA THR A 522 -2.12 11.79 -7.95
C THR A 522 -1.66 13.23 -7.70
N VAL A 523 -2.05 14.15 -8.57
CA VAL A 523 -1.71 15.58 -8.45
C VAL A 523 -2.37 16.23 -7.25
N LEU A 524 -3.65 15.91 -6.95
CA LEU A 524 -4.38 16.41 -5.80
C LEU A 524 -3.69 16.05 -4.47
N TYR A 525 -3.23 14.82 -4.36
CA TYR A 525 -2.54 14.34 -3.15
C TYR A 525 -1.06 14.73 -3.08
N GLY A 526 -0.55 15.49 -4.06
CA GLY A 526 0.84 15.94 -4.10
C GLY A 526 1.83 14.78 -4.24
N ASN A 527 1.43 13.70 -4.93
CA ASN A 527 2.24 12.54 -5.20
C ASN A 527 3.07 12.70 -6.48
N GLY A 528 4.13 11.94 -6.61
CA GLY A 528 4.92 11.83 -7.83
C GLY A 528 4.25 10.97 -8.90
N GLY A 529 4.76 11.03 -10.12
CA GLY A 529 4.28 10.21 -11.24
C GLY A 529 4.52 8.73 -11.00
N TYR A 530 3.56 7.92 -11.44
CA TYR A 530 3.59 6.47 -11.33
C TYR A 530 3.16 5.83 -12.65
N LEU A 531 4.02 4.98 -13.17
CA LEU A 531 3.80 4.21 -14.38
C LEU A 531 3.75 2.72 -14.03
N PHE A 532 2.54 2.18 -14.06
CA PHE A 532 2.35 0.75 -14.06
C PHE A 532 2.50 0.24 -15.49
N HIS A 533 3.64 -0.36 -15.78
CA HIS A 533 4.03 -0.70 -17.14
C HIS A 533 3.83 -2.18 -17.44
N TYR A 534 3.01 -2.43 -18.45
CA TYR A 534 2.99 -3.69 -19.20
C TYR A 534 3.47 -3.46 -20.63
N PRO A 535 3.93 -4.50 -21.36
CA PRO A 535 4.15 -4.40 -22.79
C PRO A 535 2.90 -3.85 -23.50
N GLY A 536 3.08 -2.77 -24.27
CA GLY A 536 1.98 -2.09 -24.97
C GLY A 536 1.40 -0.86 -24.26
N THR A 537 1.93 -0.45 -23.10
CA THR A 537 1.56 0.83 -22.47
C THR A 537 1.69 1.97 -23.48
N PRO A 538 0.63 2.80 -23.70
CA PRO A 538 0.62 3.84 -24.70
C PRO A 538 1.68 4.93 -24.47
N TRP A 539 2.35 5.38 -25.53
CA TRP A 539 3.43 6.36 -25.44
C TRP A 539 2.97 7.74 -24.98
N ASP A 540 1.76 8.14 -25.30
CA ASP A 540 1.19 9.39 -24.81
C ASP A 540 1.02 9.38 -23.29
N HIS A 541 0.66 8.22 -22.71
CA HIS A 541 0.57 8.04 -21.27
C HIS A 541 1.95 8.06 -20.61
N LEU A 542 2.94 7.31 -21.15
CA LEU A 542 4.31 7.31 -20.65
C LEU A 542 4.92 8.72 -20.60
N LEU A 543 4.76 9.47 -21.70
CA LEU A 543 5.31 10.82 -21.81
C LEU A 543 4.59 11.83 -20.93
N THR A 544 3.26 11.74 -20.82
CA THR A 544 2.51 12.63 -19.94
C THR A 544 2.89 12.40 -18.47
N GLU A 545 3.00 11.16 -18.04
CA GLU A 545 3.42 10.87 -16.67
C GLU A 545 4.84 11.36 -16.39
N CYS A 546 5.78 11.08 -17.29
CA CYS A 546 7.17 11.49 -17.16
C CYS A 546 7.39 13.01 -17.27
N LEU A 547 6.75 13.68 -18.22
CA LEU A 547 7.07 15.07 -18.59
C LEU A 547 6.07 16.09 -18.02
N VAL A 548 4.86 15.69 -17.67
CA VAL A 548 3.89 16.60 -17.06
C VAL A 548 3.86 16.38 -15.55
N VAL A 549 3.50 15.18 -15.06
CA VAL A 549 3.49 14.91 -13.63
C VAL A 549 4.90 14.95 -13.06
N GLY A 550 5.88 14.32 -13.72
CA GLY A 550 7.29 14.32 -13.31
C GLY A 550 7.92 15.72 -13.27
N THR A 551 7.46 16.67 -14.10
CA THR A 551 7.86 18.07 -14.01
C THR A 551 7.24 18.76 -12.79
N LEU A 552 5.95 18.52 -12.55
CA LEU A 552 5.21 19.14 -11.46
C LEU A 552 5.62 18.59 -10.08
N GLN A 553 5.86 17.27 -9.95
CA GLN A 553 6.05 16.60 -8.66
C GLN A 553 7.17 17.22 -7.81
N ARG A 554 8.27 17.65 -8.41
CA ARG A 554 9.39 18.27 -7.68
C ARG A 554 9.02 19.60 -7.02
N HIS A 555 7.97 20.26 -7.52
CA HIS A 555 7.44 21.51 -6.99
C HIS A 555 6.35 21.28 -5.94
N MET A 556 5.79 20.08 -5.85
CA MET A 556 4.80 19.68 -4.85
C MET A 556 5.44 18.91 -3.69
N ALA A 557 6.13 17.80 -4.00
CA ALA A 557 6.53 16.81 -3.02
C ALA A 557 7.51 17.33 -1.95
N LEU A 558 8.27 18.39 -2.22
CA LEU A 558 9.22 18.98 -1.28
C LEU A 558 8.68 20.21 -0.54
N GLN A 559 7.48 20.69 -0.89
CA GLN A 559 6.92 21.91 -0.34
C GLN A 559 5.90 21.62 0.75
N PRO A 560 5.96 22.32 1.89
CA PRO A 560 4.87 22.24 2.87
C PRO A 560 3.55 22.74 2.26
N VAL A 561 2.47 22.08 2.63
CA VAL A 561 1.12 22.52 2.26
C VAL A 561 0.67 23.63 3.18
N ARG A 562 0.23 24.75 2.61
CA ARG A 562 -0.28 25.91 3.35
C ARG A 562 -1.78 25.80 3.58
N ARG A 563 -2.57 25.47 2.53
CA ARG A 563 -4.02 25.40 2.60
C ARG A 563 -4.55 24.29 1.69
N VAL A 564 -5.64 23.68 2.14
CA VAL A 564 -6.50 22.81 1.33
C VAL A 564 -7.90 23.43 1.37
N LEU A 565 -8.47 23.71 0.22
CA LEU A 565 -9.74 24.43 0.07
C LEU A 565 -10.67 23.64 -0.84
N TYR A 566 -11.94 23.69 -0.54
CA TYR A 566 -13.02 23.01 -1.24
C TYR A 566 -13.96 24.04 -1.88
N ASP A 567 -14.38 23.79 -3.10
CA ASP A 567 -15.40 24.62 -3.75
C ASP A 567 -16.80 24.25 -3.21
N HIS A 568 -17.32 25.12 -2.37
CA HIS A 568 -18.65 25.02 -1.81
C HIS A 568 -19.47 26.23 -2.24
N ASP A 569 -20.48 25.99 -3.08
CA ASP A 569 -21.36 27.02 -3.66
C ASP A 569 -20.61 28.19 -4.34
N GLY A 570 -19.57 27.84 -5.09
CA GLY A 570 -18.73 28.79 -5.80
C GLY A 570 -17.71 29.55 -4.94
N ARG A 571 -17.56 29.17 -3.67
CA ARG A 571 -16.60 29.76 -2.74
C ARG A 571 -15.58 28.73 -2.28
N TRP A 572 -14.33 29.15 -2.18
CA TRP A 572 -13.26 28.34 -1.63
C TRP A 572 -13.26 28.39 -0.10
N VAL A 573 -13.61 27.26 0.53
CA VAL A 573 -13.73 27.14 1.99
C VAL A 573 -12.79 26.04 2.51
N ASP A 574 -12.42 26.11 3.79
CA ASP A 574 -11.70 25.04 4.48
C ASP A 574 -12.62 23.87 4.87
N LEU A 575 -12.03 22.78 5.35
CA LEU A 575 -12.76 21.60 5.75
C LEU A 575 -13.69 21.88 6.94
N GLU A 576 -13.25 22.68 7.90
CA GLU A 576 -14.03 23.04 9.08
C GLU A 576 -15.31 23.78 8.71
N ARG A 577 -15.26 24.63 7.70
CA ARG A 577 -16.45 25.32 7.18
C ARG A 577 -17.40 24.34 6.49
N LEU A 578 -16.90 23.41 5.66
CA LEU A 578 -17.72 22.37 5.05
C LEU A 578 -18.48 21.55 6.08
N LEU A 579 -17.77 21.14 7.15
CA LEU A 579 -18.36 20.36 8.23
C LEU A 579 -19.42 21.16 9.00
N ALA A 580 -19.17 22.46 9.23
CA ALA A 580 -20.11 23.35 9.88
C ALA A 580 -21.39 23.56 9.03
N ASP A 581 -21.24 23.61 7.70
CA ASP A 581 -22.36 23.73 6.75
C ASP A 581 -23.07 22.38 6.48
N GLY A 582 -22.72 21.32 7.20
CA GLY A 582 -23.42 20.03 7.14
C GLY A 582 -22.91 19.07 6.07
N VAL A 583 -21.86 19.41 5.32
CA VAL A 583 -21.31 18.51 4.31
C VAL A 583 -20.70 17.27 4.99
N ASN A 584 -21.15 16.07 4.59
CA ASN A 584 -20.58 14.83 5.04
C ASN A 584 -19.33 14.50 4.21
N PRO A 585 -18.12 14.52 4.77
CA PRO A 585 -16.89 14.24 4.01
C PRO A 585 -16.72 12.75 3.69
N ARG A 586 -17.54 11.88 4.29
CA ARG A 586 -17.52 10.44 4.08
C ARG A 586 -18.95 9.88 3.97
N PRO A 587 -19.59 10.09 2.82
CA PRO A 587 -20.88 9.47 2.55
C PRO A 587 -20.75 7.93 2.55
N ALA A 588 -21.82 7.25 2.86
CA ALA A 588 -21.88 5.80 2.69
C ALA A 588 -21.62 5.41 1.21
N PRO A 589 -21.15 4.17 0.92
CA PRO A 589 -20.82 3.77 -0.45
C PRO A 589 -21.96 3.93 -1.47
N TRP A 590 -23.18 3.87 -1.02
CA TRP A 590 -24.42 4.05 -1.80
C TRP A 590 -24.90 5.49 -1.88
N GLU A 591 -24.34 6.40 -1.08
CA GLU A 591 -24.67 7.82 -1.11
C GLU A 591 -23.84 8.53 -2.19
N PRO A 592 -24.41 9.53 -2.89
CA PRO A 592 -23.64 10.33 -3.82
C PRO A 592 -22.59 11.16 -3.08
N GLN A 593 -21.44 11.30 -3.68
CA GLN A 593 -20.41 12.20 -3.16
C GLN A 593 -20.89 13.65 -3.15
N PRO A 594 -20.69 14.38 -2.04
CA PRO A 594 -20.90 15.82 -2.02
C PRO A 594 -20.06 16.53 -3.10
N ASP A 595 -20.67 17.41 -3.86
CA ASP A 595 -19.98 18.13 -4.94
C ASP A 595 -18.82 19.00 -4.43
N ALA A 596 -18.92 19.51 -3.21
CA ALA A 596 -17.84 20.24 -2.56
C ALA A 596 -16.52 19.43 -2.50
N LEU A 597 -16.59 18.11 -2.34
CA LEU A 597 -15.41 17.22 -2.29
C LEU A 597 -14.84 16.85 -3.67
N LYS A 598 -15.50 17.25 -4.74
CA LYS A 598 -15.09 16.93 -6.11
C LYS A 598 -14.26 18.03 -6.78
N ARG A 599 -14.21 19.25 -6.19
CA ARG A 599 -13.38 20.34 -6.69
C ARG A 599 -12.56 20.93 -5.56
N ILE A 600 -11.25 20.73 -5.63
CA ILE A 600 -10.32 21.01 -4.52
C ILE A 600 -9.15 21.85 -5.01
N ARG A 601 -8.73 22.79 -4.17
CA ARG A 601 -7.55 23.64 -4.37
C ARG A 601 -6.55 23.39 -3.26
N VAL A 602 -5.30 23.14 -3.63
CA VAL A 602 -4.18 22.98 -2.71
C VAL A 602 -3.17 24.11 -2.93
N GLU A 603 -2.79 24.78 -1.88
CA GLU A 603 -1.78 25.86 -1.88
C GLU A 603 -0.55 25.44 -1.09
N TYR A 604 0.61 25.52 -1.71
CA TYR A 604 1.89 25.20 -1.11
C TYR A 604 2.62 26.45 -0.61
N ALA A 605 3.55 26.28 0.32
CA ALA A 605 4.33 27.38 0.88
C ALA A 605 5.19 28.13 -0.15
N SER A 606 5.57 27.46 -1.25
CA SER A 606 6.26 28.06 -2.39
C SER A 606 5.40 29.00 -3.25
N GLY A 607 4.11 29.10 -2.98
CA GLY A 607 3.12 29.79 -3.82
C GLY A 607 2.55 28.92 -4.95
N LEU A 608 3.05 27.68 -5.15
CA LEU A 608 2.43 26.77 -6.09
C LEU A 608 0.98 26.52 -5.66
N THR A 609 0.06 26.69 -6.61
CA THR A 609 -1.36 26.41 -6.45
C THR A 609 -1.75 25.28 -7.41
N VAL A 610 -2.52 24.32 -6.91
CA VAL A 610 -3.09 23.21 -7.66
C VAL A 610 -4.60 23.27 -7.55
N VAL A 611 -5.32 23.17 -8.65
CA VAL A 611 -6.78 23.02 -8.70
C VAL A 611 -7.12 21.75 -9.44
N VAL A 612 -7.95 20.91 -8.84
CA VAL A 612 -8.43 19.66 -9.43
C VAL A 612 -9.95 19.70 -9.51
N ASN A 613 -10.51 19.38 -10.68
CA ASN A 613 -11.95 19.28 -10.91
C ASN A 613 -12.35 17.82 -11.15
N ARG A 614 -13.13 17.23 -10.25
CA ARG A 614 -13.75 15.91 -10.41
C ARG A 614 -15.27 15.98 -10.55
N ARG A 615 -15.87 17.18 -10.63
CA ARG A 615 -17.27 17.37 -10.96
C ARG A 615 -17.48 17.08 -12.44
N ALA A 616 -18.72 16.76 -12.82
CA ALA A 616 -19.10 16.58 -14.21
C ALA A 616 -19.04 17.92 -14.99
N ASP A 617 -19.43 19.02 -14.30
CA ASP A 617 -19.35 20.36 -14.87
C ASP A 617 -17.89 20.86 -14.93
N ALA A 618 -17.56 21.50 -16.02
CA ALA A 618 -16.23 22.09 -16.19
C ALA A 618 -16.10 23.40 -15.41
N THR A 619 -14.88 23.69 -14.94
CA THR A 619 -14.53 24.97 -14.34
C THR A 619 -13.41 25.64 -15.13
N THR A 620 -13.32 26.97 -15.05
CA THR A 620 -12.26 27.73 -15.72
C THR A 620 -11.27 28.26 -14.69
N VAL A 621 -10.00 28.01 -14.94
CA VAL A 621 -8.87 28.52 -14.14
C VAL A 621 -8.08 29.51 -14.97
N ARG A 622 -7.79 30.69 -14.39
CA ARG A 622 -6.83 31.66 -14.94
C ARG A 622 -5.53 31.54 -14.16
N ALA A 623 -4.49 31.11 -14.85
CA ALA A 623 -3.22 30.75 -14.22
C ALA A 623 -2.04 31.21 -15.08
N ALA A 624 -1.14 32.02 -14.53
CA ALA A 624 0.11 32.42 -15.19
C ALA A 624 -0.08 32.96 -16.62
N GLY A 625 -1.12 33.75 -16.85
CA GLY A 625 -1.47 34.31 -18.16
C GLY A 625 -2.23 33.35 -19.13
N ALA A 626 -2.44 32.09 -18.70
CA ALA A 626 -3.25 31.15 -19.45
C ALA A 626 -4.68 31.05 -18.89
N THR A 627 -5.65 30.78 -19.76
CA THR A 627 -7.01 30.40 -19.38
C THR A 627 -7.23 28.96 -19.77
N VAL A 628 -7.53 28.12 -18.78
CA VAL A 628 -7.70 26.68 -18.96
C VAL A 628 -9.05 26.26 -18.40
N ARG A 629 -9.87 25.65 -19.23
CA ARG A 629 -11.11 25.01 -18.81
C ARG A 629 -10.80 23.59 -18.37
N LEU A 630 -11.18 23.25 -17.14
CA LEU A 630 -10.95 21.93 -16.54
C LEU A 630 -12.23 21.11 -16.63
N PRO A 631 -12.29 20.12 -17.53
CA PRO A 631 -13.40 19.14 -17.56
C PRO A 631 -13.30 18.21 -16.35
N ARG A 632 -14.18 17.21 -16.24
CA ARG A 632 -14.05 16.15 -15.25
C ARG A 632 -12.65 15.54 -15.30
N ALA A 633 -12.06 15.28 -14.13
CA ALA A 633 -10.68 14.83 -13.96
C ALA A 633 -9.62 15.79 -14.56
N GLY A 634 -10.01 17.04 -14.90
CA GLY A 634 -9.08 18.08 -15.27
C GLY A 634 -8.40 18.70 -14.06
N TRP A 635 -7.18 19.19 -14.26
CA TRP A 635 -6.40 19.87 -13.22
C TRP A 635 -5.46 20.92 -13.82
N CYS A 636 -5.12 21.89 -12.98
CA CYS A 636 -4.15 22.93 -13.31
C CYS A 636 -3.29 23.26 -12.10
N ALA A 637 -1.98 23.38 -12.31
CA ALA A 637 -1.01 23.73 -11.29
C ALA A 637 -0.10 24.87 -11.80
N TRP A 638 0.10 25.90 -10.97
CA TRP A 638 0.92 27.06 -11.38
C TRP A 638 1.57 27.76 -10.19
N THR A 639 2.69 28.43 -10.47
CA THR A 639 3.26 29.43 -9.56
C THR A 639 2.82 30.85 -9.96
N PRO A 640 2.66 31.81 -9.02
CA PRO A 640 2.21 33.18 -9.33
C PRO A 640 3.10 33.90 -10.34
N ASP A 641 4.40 33.65 -10.31
CA ASP A 641 5.40 34.22 -11.24
C ASP A 641 5.42 33.51 -12.61
N GLY A 642 4.59 32.51 -12.82
CA GLY A 642 4.52 31.73 -14.06
C GLY A 642 5.78 30.91 -14.35
N ARG A 643 6.64 30.69 -13.38
CA ARG A 643 7.83 29.84 -13.50
C ARG A 643 7.44 28.41 -13.80
N VAL A 644 6.35 27.92 -13.19
CA VAL A 644 5.77 26.60 -13.43
C VAL A 644 4.32 26.74 -13.82
N LEU A 645 3.95 26.08 -14.91
CA LEU A 645 2.56 25.88 -15.32
C LEU A 645 2.42 24.46 -15.86
N ALA A 646 1.52 23.67 -15.26
CA ALA A 646 1.19 22.34 -15.76
C ALA A 646 -0.32 22.12 -15.65
N TYR A 647 -0.91 21.42 -16.62
CA TYR A 647 -2.34 21.12 -16.60
C TYR A 647 -2.70 19.93 -17.48
N SER A 648 -3.87 19.36 -17.18
CA SER A 648 -4.63 18.50 -18.07
C SER A 648 -6.03 19.11 -18.21
N GLY A 649 -6.29 19.76 -19.33
CA GLY A 649 -7.50 20.57 -19.55
C GLY A 649 -7.60 21.10 -20.97
N LEU A 650 -8.56 22.00 -21.20
CA LEU A 650 -8.78 22.64 -22.50
C LEU A 650 -8.25 24.09 -22.42
N PRO A 651 -7.08 24.39 -22.99
CA PRO A 651 -6.62 25.78 -23.09
C PRO A 651 -7.50 26.57 -24.03
N ALA A 652 -7.49 27.90 -23.90
CA ALA A 652 -8.26 28.80 -24.77
C ALA A 652 -7.97 28.52 -26.27
N GLY A 653 -9.02 28.41 -27.08
CA GLY A 653 -8.93 28.07 -28.49
C GLY A 653 -8.71 26.60 -28.83
N SER A 654 -8.69 25.69 -27.83
CA SER A 654 -8.64 24.26 -28.08
C SER A 654 -10.00 23.58 -27.81
N SER A 655 -10.42 22.74 -28.75
CA SER A 655 -11.59 21.88 -28.60
C SER A 655 -11.26 20.53 -27.93
N SER A 656 -9.99 20.14 -27.91
CA SER A 656 -9.52 18.89 -27.30
C SER A 656 -8.74 19.13 -26.02
N ARG A 657 -8.74 18.13 -25.14
CA ARG A 657 -7.94 18.11 -23.90
C ARG A 657 -6.45 18.09 -24.25
N VAL A 658 -5.67 18.83 -23.49
CA VAL A 658 -4.23 18.94 -23.66
C VAL A 658 -3.56 18.65 -22.31
N ASP A 659 -2.53 17.80 -22.32
CA ASP A 659 -1.62 17.66 -21.21
C ASP A 659 -0.40 18.54 -21.45
N TYR A 660 -0.16 19.46 -20.56
CA TYR A 660 0.85 20.51 -20.71
C TYR A 660 1.73 20.65 -19.50
N ALA A 661 3.00 20.88 -19.73
CA ALA A 661 3.93 21.32 -18.70
C ALA A 661 4.91 22.36 -19.24
N HIS A 662 5.17 23.38 -18.44
CA HIS A 662 6.20 24.36 -18.65
C HIS A 662 6.92 24.65 -17.34
N ASP A 663 8.22 24.44 -17.32
CA ASP A 663 9.10 24.84 -16.23
C ASP A 663 10.22 25.71 -16.81
N ARG A 664 10.12 27.01 -16.57
CA ARG A 664 11.07 27.99 -17.10
C ARG A 664 12.48 27.77 -16.59
N ALA A 665 12.63 27.43 -15.32
CA ALA A 665 13.94 27.20 -14.70
C ALA A 665 14.64 25.96 -15.29
N ALA A 666 13.87 24.92 -15.67
CA ALA A 666 14.39 23.75 -16.34
C ALA A 666 14.52 23.94 -17.87
N GLY A 667 14.03 25.04 -18.43
CA GLY A 667 13.94 25.26 -19.86
C GLY A 667 13.06 24.23 -20.57
N LEU A 668 12.08 23.62 -19.85
CA LEU A 668 11.25 22.54 -20.36
C LEU A 668 9.86 23.04 -20.72
N ARG A 669 9.40 22.69 -21.90
CA ARG A 669 8.00 22.80 -22.32
C ARG A 669 7.58 21.51 -23.01
N PHE A 670 6.46 20.93 -22.57
CA PHE A 670 5.88 19.73 -23.15
C PHE A 670 4.41 19.93 -23.47
N VAL A 671 3.96 19.42 -24.59
CA VAL A 671 2.57 19.44 -25.05
C VAL A 671 2.18 18.06 -25.57
N ASN A 672 1.16 17.47 -25.00
CA ASN A 672 0.46 16.30 -25.55
C ASN A 672 -0.96 16.74 -25.97
N PRO A 673 -1.26 16.88 -27.29
CA PRO A 673 -2.54 17.35 -27.78
C PRO A 673 -3.65 16.28 -27.76
N ARG A 674 -3.35 15.08 -27.24
CA ARG A 674 -4.32 13.99 -27.04
C ARG A 674 -5.19 13.68 -28.27
N GLY A 675 -4.55 13.54 -29.42
CA GLY A 675 -5.21 13.24 -30.70
C GLY A 675 -5.76 14.46 -31.43
N GLY A 676 -5.78 15.64 -30.79
CA GLY A 676 -6.17 16.90 -31.43
C GLY A 676 -4.98 17.73 -31.96
N ARG A 677 -5.21 19.03 -32.06
CA ARG A 677 -4.18 20.04 -32.38
C ARG A 677 -4.14 21.11 -31.28
N ALA A 678 -2.96 21.35 -30.73
CA ALA A 678 -2.76 22.41 -29.75
C ALA A 678 -1.37 23.03 -29.89
N PHE A 679 -1.25 24.34 -29.71
CA PHE A 679 0.02 25.08 -29.80
C PHE A 679 0.83 24.79 -31.07
N GLY A 680 0.14 24.54 -32.18
CA GLY A 680 0.75 24.27 -33.50
C GLY A 680 1.19 22.81 -33.69
N VAL A 681 1.00 21.92 -32.73
CA VAL A 681 1.41 20.50 -32.82
C VAL A 681 0.23 19.55 -32.78
N THR A 682 0.40 18.35 -33.35
CA THR A 682 -0.58 17.26 -33.41
C THR A 682 -0.10 15.99 -32.70
N ARG A 683 1.12 15.99 -32.15
CA ARG A 683 1.76 14.86 -31.48
C ARG A 683 2.40 15.31 -30.18
N PRO A 684 2.62 14.42 -29.21
CA PRO A 684 3.43 14.69 -28.04
C PRO A 684 4.77 15.31 -28.42
N THR A 685 5.01 16.55 -27.96
CA THR A 685 6.15 17.36 -28.38
C THR A 685 6.86 17.99 -27.19
N LEU A 686 8.17 17.85 -27.16
CA LEU A 686 9.07 18.41 -26.13
C LEU A 686 9.94 19.52 -26.74
N TRP A 687 9.99 20.67 -26.06
CA TRP A 687 10.95 21.73 -26.30
C TRP A 687 11.90 21.87 -25.11
N LEU A 688 13.16 22.09 -25.40
CA LEU A 688 14.19 22.38 -24.41
C LEU A 688 14.85 23.71 -24.76
N ASN A 689 14.85 24.65 -23.81
CA ASN A 689 15.36 26.02 -24.00
C ASN A 689 14.81 26.70 -25.28
N GLY A 690 13.51 26.53 -25.50
CA GLY A 690 12.81 27.07 -26.65
C GLY A 690 13.00 26.34 -27.98
N ARG A 691 13.91 25.35 -28.04
CA ARG A 691 14.18 24.56 -29.26
C ARG A 691 13.40 23.25 -29.23
N LEU A 692 12.89 22.85 -30.41
CA LEU A 692 12.22 21.55 -30.59
C LEU A 692 13.24 20.43 -30.26
N ALA A 693 12.94 19.63 -29.26
CA ALA A 693 13.82 18.55 -28.80
C ALA A 693 13.35 17.19 -29.30
N SER A 694 12.03 16.92 -29.21
CA SER A 694 11.47 15.66 -29.74
C SER A 694 9.98 15.80 -30.07
N GLN A 695 9.55 14.97 -31.03
CA GLN A 695 8.14 14.68 -31.33
C GLN A 695 7.96 13.16 -31.41
N VAL A 696 6.94 12.62 -30.74
CA VAL A 696 6.72 11.18 -30.63
C VAL A 696 5.39 10.79 -31.27
N ASP A 697 5.37 9.74 -32.04
CA ASP A 697 4.15 9.10 -32.50
C ASP A 697 3.54 8.31 -31.31
N PRO A 698 2.34 8.66 -30.83
CA PRO A 698 1.76 8.02 -29.64
C PRO A 698 1.38 6.55 -29.87
N ALA A 699 1.16 6.13 -31.11
CA ALA A 699 0.77 4.76 -31.43
C ALA A 699 1.97 3.81 -31.50
N THR A 700 3.09 4.27 -32.10
CA THR A 700 4.25 3.40 -32.35
C THR A 700 5.43 3.67 -31.43
N GLY A 701 5.49 4.85 -30.80
CA GLY A 701 6.66 5.33 -30.09
C GLY A 701 7.78 5.88 -31.00
N ASP A 702 7.67 5.72 -32.31
CA ASP A 702 8.64 6.31 -33.24
C ASP A 702 8.73 7.83 -33.05
N ALA A 703 9.91 8.38 -33.11
CA ALA A 703 10.12 9.76 -32.77
C ALA A 703 11.10 10.48 -33.70
N TRP A 704 10.95 11.81 -33.77
CA TRP A 704 11.99 12.72 -34.23
C TRP A 704 12.65 13.35 -33.00
N VAL A 705 13.95 13.12 -32.82
CA VAL A 705 14.74 13.65 -31.73
C VAL A 705 15.86 14.51 -32.29
N ARG A 706 15.83 15.82 -32.01
CA ARG A 706 16.81 16.78 -32.54
C ARG A 706 17.02 16.66 -34.05
N GLY A 707 15.93 16.50 -34.81
CA GLY A 707 15.94 16.36 -36.26
C GLY A 707 16.31 14.96 -36.80
N ARG A 708 16.57 13.99 -35.95
CA ARG A 708 16.85 12.58 -36.34
C ARG A 708 15.70 11.67 -36.02
N ARG A 709 15.40 10.73 -36.91
CA ARG A 709 14.41 9.69 -36.68
C ARG A 709 14.96 8.64 -35.72
N VAL A 710 14.23 8.32 -34.66
CA VAL A 710 14.52 7.29 -33.67
C VAL A 710 13.36 6.32 -33.64
N LEU A 711 13.59 5.06 -33.99
CA LEU A 711 12.54 4.05 -34.05
C LEU A 711 12.49 3.26 -32.75
N TYR A 712 11.27 2.98 -32.27
CA TYR A 712 11.04 2.08 -31.14
C TYR A 712 10.85 0.65 -31.66
N ARG A 713 11.81 -0.19 -31.40
CA ARG A 713 11.80 -1.60 -31.82
C ARG A 713 12.19 -2.50 -30.64
N PRO A 714 11.25 -2.72 -29.69
CA PRO A 714 11.52 -3.64 -28.60
C PRO A 714 11.70 -5.05 -29.15
N PRO A 715 12.65 -5.82 -28.61
CA PRO A 715 12.75 -7.23 -28.94
C PRO A 715 11.51 -7.95 -28.38
N ARG A 716 10.66 -8.41 -29.26
CA ARG A 716 9.50 -9.23 -28.89
C ARG A 716 9.83 -10.69 -29.23
N PRO A 717 9.60 -11.65 -28.33
CA PRO A 717 9.63 -13.05 -28.70
C PRO A 717 8.64 -13.25 -29.87
N LYS A 718 9.08 -13.92 -30.91
CA LYS A 718 8.16 -14.26 -32.01
C LYS A 718 7.11 -15.20 -31.46
N PRO A 719 5.82 -14.85 -31.57
CA PRO A 719 4.78 -15.75 -31.10
C PRO A 719 4.85 -17.06 -31.91
N LEU A 720 4.57 -18.16 -31.22
CA LEU A 720 4.49 -19.46 -31.88
C LEU A 720 3.15 -19.58 -32.61
N THR A 721 3.21 -19.91 -33.88
CA THR A 721 2.03 -20.10 -34.75
C THR A 721 1.53 -21.55 -34.75
N ARG A 722 2.23 -22.42 -34.04
CA ARG A 722 1.89 -23.88 -33.89
C ARG A 722 2.20 -24.31 -32.45
N LEU A 723 1.46 -25.26 -31.95
CA LEU A 723 1.71 -25.95 -30.70
C LEU A 723 2.34 -27.30 -31.03
N ASP A 724 3.67 -27.40 -30.95
CA ASP A 724 4.41 -28.67 -31.12
C ASP A 724 5.65 -28.62 -30.21
N PHE A 725 5.45 -29.04 -28.97
CA PHE A 725 6.48 -29.03 -27.93
C PHE A 725 6.91 -30.45 -27.61
N ARG A 726 8.20 -30.71 -27.66
CA ARG A 726 8.87 -31.89 -27.08
C ARG A 726 9.87 -31.41 -26.04
N PHE A 727 9.70 -31.84 -24.81
CA PHE A 727 10.50 -31.37 -23.67
C PHE A 727 11.75 -32.24 -23.45
N ASP A 728 12.46 -32.56 -24.51
CA ASP A 728 13.63 -33.43 -24.46
C ASP A 728 14.94 -32.71 -24.05
N ARG A 729 15.07 -31.39 -24.28
CA ARG A 729 16.30 -30.64 -24.04
C ARG A 729 16.10 -29.33 -23.27
N SER A 730 14.95 -28.72 -23.33
CA SER A 730 14.68 -27.44 -22.70
C SER A 730 13.19 -27.28 -22.39
N THR A 731 12.84 -26.30 -21.57
CA THR A 731 11.45 -25.95 -21.28
C THR A 731 10.74 -25.26 -22.44
N LEU A 732 11.43 -24.96 -23.53
CA LEU A 732 10.92 -24.33 -24.75
C LEU A 732 10.15 -23.02 -24.48
N GLY A 733 10.53 -22.29 -23.43
CA GLY A 733 9.90 -21.03 -23.04
C GLY A 733 8.70 -21.20 -22.11
N TRP A 734 8.29 -22.42 -21.77
CA TRP A 734 7.32 -22.65 -20.72
C TRP A 734 7.92 -22.33 -19.35
N HIS A 735 7.12 -21.79 -18.46
CA HIS A 735 7.57 -21.43 -17.11
C HIS A 735 6.50 -21.75 -16.05
N ALA A 736 6.97 -22.13 -14.88
CA ALA A 736 6.13 -22.46 -13.74
C ALA A 736 5.74 -21.22 -12.94
N GLN A 737 4.52 -21.22 -12.39
CA GLN A 737 3.99 -20.23 -11.47
C GLN A 737 3.07 -20.88 -10.43
N GLY A 738 2.62 -20.09 -9.44
CA GLY A 738 1.64 -20.55 -8.46
C GLY A 738 2.11 -21.76 -7.65
N GLY A 739 1.29 -22.80 -7.63
CA GLY A 739 1.52 -24.05 -6.93
C GLY A 739 2.45 -25.04 -7.64
N LEU A 740 3.18 -24.63 -8.71
CA LEU A 740 4.12 -25.48 -9.43
C LEU A 740 5.57 -25.11 -9.07
N GLY A 741 6.37 -26.09 -8.69
CA GLY A 741 7.80 -25.95 -8.46
C GLY A 741 8.58 -25.67 -9.75
N PRO A 742 9.92 -25.38 -9.63
CA PRO A 742 10.76 -25.09 -10.78
C PRO A 742 10.76 -26.21 -11.83
N LEU A 743 10.72 -25.82 -13.09
CA LEU A 743 10.79 -26.75 -14.21
C LEU A 743 12.23 -27.27 -14.37
N ALA A 744 12.36 -28.56 -14.54
CA ALA A 744 13.59 -29.21 -14.92
C ALA A 744 13.34 -30.18 -16.09
N ILE A 745 14.36 -30.36 -16.92
CA ILE A 745 14.32 -31.43 -17.90
C ILE A 745 15.04 -32.64 -17.31
N ARG A 746 14.33 -33.76 -17.18
CA ARG A 746 14.87 -35.02 -16.71
C ARG A 746 14.35 -36.16 -17.60
N ASP A 747 15.21 -37.03 -18.03
CA ASP A 747 14.88 -38.20 -18.85
C ASP A 747 14.03 -37.84 -20.10
N GLY A 748 14.38 -36.70 -20.73
CA GLY A 748 13.69 -36.22 -21.91
C GLY A 748 12.26 -35.69 -21.65
N ARG A 749 11.96 -35.25 -20.42
CA ARG A 749 10.66 -34.74 -20.00
C ARG A 749 10.80 -33.48 -19.18
N LEU A 750 9.83 -32.60 -19.32
CA LEU A 750 9.64 -31.50 -18.38
C LEU A 750 9.08 -32.08 -17.08
N ARG A 751 9.77 -31.84 -15.98
CA ARG A 751 9.38 -32.28 -14.63
C ARG A 751 9.27 -31.11 -13.68
N ALA A 752 8.23 -31.12 -12.84
CA ALA A 752 8.03 -30.17 -11.75
C ALA A 752 7.36 -30.85 -10.55
N GLU A 753 7.60 -30.30 -9.37
CA GLU A 753 6.85 -30.69 -8.17
C GLU A 753 5.56 -29.85 -8.08
N ILE A 754 4.44 -30.48 -7.77
CA ILE A 754 3.17 -29.82 -7.46
C ILE A 754 3.19 -29.55 -5.96
N VAL A 755 3.22 -28.27 -5.59
CA VAL A 755 3.54 -27.80 -4.24
C VAL A 755 2.43 -26.92 -3.64
N GLY A 756 1.35 -26.71 -4.37
CA GLY A 756 0.19 -25.93 -3.95
C GLY A 756 -1.05 -26.23 -4.77
N GLU A 757 -2.17 -25.66 -4.38
CA GLU A 757 -3.49 -25.94 -4.93
C GLU A 757 -3.70 -25.44 -6.38
N ASP A 758 -2.92 -24.43 -6.80
CA ASP A 758 -3.01 -23.78 -8.12
C ASP A 758 -1.67 -23.90 -8.88
N PRO A 759 -1.29 -25.07 -9.40
CA PRO A 759 -0.08 -25.28 -10.16
C PRO A 759 -0.24 -24.74 -11.58
N ILE A 760 0.53 -23.70 -11.91
CA ILE A 760 0.42 -22.98 -13.18
C ILE A 760 1.63 -23.25 -14.07
N LEU A 761 1.37 -23.60 -15.32
CA LEU A 761 2.34 -23.73 -16.40
C LEU A 761 1.99 -22.76 -17.53
N SER A 762 2.68 -21.65 -17.64
CA SER A 762 2.44 -20.64 -18.67
C SER A 762 3.21 -20.95 -19.95
N ALA A 763 2.53 -20.84 -21.08
CA ALA A 763 3.13 -21.00 -22.40
C ALA A 763 4.00 -19.79 -22.80
N PRO A 764 4.98 -19.97 -23.69
CA PRO A 764 5.57 -18.84 -24.40
C PRO A 764 4.49 -18.14 -25.25
N PRO A 765 4.73 -16.91 -25.74
CA PRO A 765 3.78 -16.20 -26.57
C PRO A 765 3.32 -17.04 -27.75
N VAL A 766 2.02 -17.14 -27.95
CA VAL A 766 1.39 -17.84 -29.07
C VAL A 766 0.60 -16.89 -29.96
N ASP A 767 0.41 -17.29 -31.20
CA ASP A 767 -0.38 -16.57 -32.19
C ASP A 767 -1.01 -17.59 -33.15
N LEU A 768 -2.02 -18.28 -32.62
CA LEU A 768 -2.68 -19.36 -33.38
C LEU A 768 -3.77 -18.77 -34.26
N ALA A 769 -3.69 -18.99 -35.54
CA ALA A 769 -4.75 -18.59 -36.48
C ALA A 769 -6.08 -19.30 -36.15
N PRO A 770 -7.22 -18.70 -36.50
CA PRO A 770 -8.52 -19.30 -36.26
C PRO A 770 -8.61 -20.75 -36.75
N ASP A 771 -9.21 -21.61 -35.94
CA ASP A 771 -9.51 -23.03 -36.26
C ASP A 771 -8.32 -23.92 -36.68
N THR A 772 -7.08 -23.43 -36.47
CA THR A 772 -5.87 -24.23 -36.75
C THR A 772 -5.58 -25.28 -35.67
N VAL A 773 -6.12 -25.10 -34.48
CA VAL A 773 -6.04 -26.04 -33.36
C VAL A 773 -7.43 -26.33 -32.85
N ARG A 774 -7.88 -27.55 -32.95
CA ARG A 774 -9.17 -28.02 -32.44
C ARG A 774 -9.06 -28.88 -31.19
N GLU A 775 -7.91 -29.52 -31.03
CA GLU A 775 -7.60 -30.32 -29.85
C GLU A 775 -6.15 -30.06 -29.43
N ILE A 776 -5.90 -29.97 -28.11
CA ILE A 776 -4.54 -29.98 -27.56
C ILE A 776 -4.34 -31.34 -26.89
N VAL A 777 -3.31 -32.07 -27.30
CA VAL A 777 -2.91 -33.34 -26.69
C VAL A 777 -1.66 -33.11 -25.85
N VAL A 778 -1.78 -33.37 -24.56
CA VAL A 778 -0.66 -33.31 -23.62
C VAL A 778 -0.30 -34.71 -23.18
N ARG A 779 0.88 -35.18 -23.58
CA ARG A 779 1.41 -36.43 -23.08
C ARG A 779 2.08 -36.22 -21.74
N MET A 780 1.37 -36.55 -20.69
CA MET A 780 1.78 -36.22 -19.31
C MET A 780 1.41 -37.31 -18.31
N ARG A 781 2.03 -37.20 -17.13
CA ARG A 781 1.57 -37.85 -15.89
C ARG A 781 1.55 -36.82 -14.74
N ALA A 782 0.61 -36.98 -13.83
CA ALA A 782 0.58 -36.30 -12.57
C ALA A 782 0.30 -37.31 -11.46
N SER A 783 1.03 -37.22 -10.34
CA SER A 783 0.86 -38.16 -9.24
C SER A 783 -0.31 -37.82 -8.31
N CYS A 784 -1.00 -36.70 -8.55
CA CYS A 784 -2.15 -36.24 -7.78
C CYS A 784 -3.13 -35.46 -8.67
N GLY A 785 -4.36 -35.26 -8.18
CA GLY A 785 -5.40 -34.48 -8.85
C GLY A 785 -6.18 -35.27 -9.91
N THR A 786 -7.41 -34.86 -10.15
CA THR A 786 -8.33 -35.52 -11.11
C THR A 786 -8.86 -34.59 -12.18
N MET A 787 -8.56 -33.29 -12.07
CA MET A 787 -9.02 -32.27 -13.02
C MET A 787 -7.88 -31.27 -13.30
N GLY A 788 -7.72 -30.93 -14.56
CA GLY A 788 -6.88 -29.85 -15.04
C GLY A 788 -7.67 -28.77 -15.76
N GLN A 789 -7.02 -27.64 -16.02
CA GLN A 789 -7.63 -26.48 -16.68
C GLN A 789 -6.67 -25.92 -17.72
N LEU A 790 -7.19 -25.55 -18.87
CA LEU A 790 -6.47 -24.81 -19.91
C LEU A 790 -7.14 -23.47 -20.09
N TYR A 791 -6.45 -22.42 -19.69
CA TYR A 791 -6.88 -21.06 -19.92
C TYR A 791 -6.28 -20.52 -21.22
N PHE A 792 -7.04 -19.70 -21.92
CA PHE A 792 -6.61 -19.07 -23.16
C PHE A 792 -7.08 -17.61 -23.25
N ARG A 793 -6.52 -16.85 -24.18
CA ARG A 793 -7.06 -15.55 -24.58
C ARG A 793 -7.25 -15.52 -26.09
N ALA A 794 -8.43 -15.10 -26.50
CA ALA A 794 -8.78 -14.85 -27.88
C ALA A 794 -8.67 -13.35 -28.19
N GLU A 795 -8.13 -13.01 -29.35
CA GLU A 795 -7.96 -11.61 -29.78
C GLU A 795 -9.32 -10.92 -29.87
N GLY A 796 -9.45 -9.71 -29.29
CA GLY A 796 -10.66 -8.91 -29.33
C GLY A 796 -11.83 -9.44 -28.49
N VAL A 797 -11.64 -10.47 -27.67
CA VAL A 797 -12.66 -10.99 -26.75
C VAL A 797 -12.48 -10.39 -25.37
N ASP A 798 -13.55 -9.78 -24.87
CA ASP A 798 -13.64 -9.25 -23.53
C ASP A 798 -14.46 -10.20 -22.64
N ALA A 799 -13.81 -11.23 -22.13
CA ALA A 799 -14.39 -12.22 -21.24
C ALA A 799 -13.47 -12.52 -20.07
N SER A 800 -14.01 -13.04 -18.95
CA SER A 800 -13.23 -13.43 -17.79
C SER A 800 -12.31 -14.62 -18.06
N ALA A 801 -11.32 -14.86 -17.20
CA ALA A 801 -10.46 -16.04 -17.32
C ALA A 801 -11.26 -17.34 -17.22
N GLU A 802 -12.26 -17.41 -16.35
CA GLU A 802 -13.12 -18.59 -16.19
C GLU A 802 -14.01 -18.86 -17.39
N GLU A 803 -14.40 -17.81 -18.13
CA GLU A 803 -15.13 -17.94 -19.38
C GLU A 803 -14.23 -18.39 -20.55
N MET A 804 -12.92 -18.21 -20.44
CA MET A 804 -11.91 -18.63 -21.41
C MET A 804 -11.08 -19.81 -20.86
N CYS A 805 -11.78 -20.81 -20.31
CA CYS A 805 -11.19 -21.98 -19.67
C CYS A 805 -11.81 -23.27 -20.20
N VAL A 806 -10.98 -24.23 -20.59
CA VAL A 806 -11.38 -25.59 -20.90
C VAL A 806 -10.93 -26.51 -19.78
N ARG A 807 -11.88 -27.19 -19.10
CA ARG A 807 -11.58 -28.17 -18.05
C ARG A 807 -11.41 -29.54 -18.65
N PHE A 808 -10.48 -30.33 -18.14
CA PHE A 808 -10.22 -31.69 -18.62
C PHE A 808 -9.93 -32.64 -17.46
N VAL A 809 -10.15 -33.91 -17.67
CA VAL A 809 -9.92 -34.96 -16.68
C VAL A 809 -8.45 -35.36 -16.70
N VAL A 810 -7.88 -35.56 -15.53
CA VAL A 810 -6.55 -36.12 -15.30
C VAL A 810 -6.68 -37.36 -14.44
N GLU A 811 -6.06 -38.44 -14.84
CA GLU A 811 -5.98 -39.65 -14.04
C GLU A 811 -4.64 -39.67 -13.29
N PRO A 812 -4.63 -39.57 -11.95
CA PRO A 812 -3.38 -39.58 -11.20
C PRO A 812 -2.70 -40.93 -11.31
N GLY A 813 -1.39 -40.94 -11.56
CA GLY A 813 -0.66 -42.18 -11.75
C GLY A 813 0.80 -42.01 -12.13
N GLU A 814 1.50 -43.14 -12.28
CA GLU A 814 2.92 -43.17 -12.65
C GLU A 814 3.16 -43.32 -14.17
N ALA A 815 2.11 -43.66 -14.95
CA ALA A 815 2.22 -43.84 -16.39
C ALA A 815 1.96 -42.52 -17.14
N LEU A 816 2.70 -42.30 -18.23
CA LEU A 816 2.39 -41.20 -19.16
C LEU A 816 1.13 -41.53 -19.96
N MET A 817 0.20 -40.59 -20.01
CA MET A 817 -1.05 -40.70 -20.78
C MET A 817 -1.23 -39.52 -21.70
N ASP A 818 -1.95 -39.72 -22.78
CA ASP A 818 -2.38 -38.66 -23.68
C ASP A 818 -3.66 -38.00 -23.13
N VAL A 819 -3.49 -36.86 -22.49
CA VAL A 819 -4.61 -36.03 -22.03
C VAL A 819 -5.09 -35.18 -23.20
N ARG A 820 -6.37 -35.32 -23.59
CA ARG A 820 -6.97 -34.63 -24.72
C ARG A 820 -7.85 -33.48 -24.25
N ILE A 821 -7.59 -32.29 -24.76
CA ILE A 821 -8.29 -31.05 -24.40
C ILE A 821 -9.01 -30.52 -25.63
N PRO A 822 -10.35 -30.66 -25.71
CA PRO A 822 -11.12 -30.32 -26.91
C PRO A 822 -11.38 -28.81 -27.03
N VAL A 823 -10.35 -28.01 -27.24
CA VAL A 823 -10.43 -26.56 -27.29
C VAL A 823 -11.32 -26.04 -28.42
N GLY A 824 -11.43 -26.76 -29.53
CA GLY A 824 -12.30 -26.42 -30.67
C GLY A 824 -13.79 -26.48 -30.36
N GLU A 825 -14.20 -27.12 -29.26
CA GLU A 825 -15.59 -27.15 -28.82
C GLU A 825 -15.96 -25.88 -28.05
N HIS A 826 -14.96 -25.13 -27.54
CA HIS A 826 -15.21 -23.93 -26.75
C HIS A 826 -15.68 -22.78 -27.63
N PRO A 827 -16.83 -22.12 -27.33
CA PRO A 827 -17.41 -21.09 -28.19
C PRO A 827 -16.51 -19.84 -28.33
N LEU A 828 -15.69 -19.49 -27.32
CA LEU A 828 -14.77 -18.37 -27.36
C LEU A 828 -13.40 -18.72 -27.99
N TRP A 829 -13.16 -20.00 -28.34
CA TRP A 829 -12.00 -20.44 -29.11
C TRP A 829 -12.29 -20.52 -30.59
N ARG A 830 -13.47 -21.07 -30.95
CA ARG A 830 -13.89 -21.36 -32.32
C ARG A 830 -13.91 -20.07 -33.18
N GLY A 831 -13.27 -20.12 -34.33
CA GLY A 831 -13.22 -19.00 -35.30
C GLY A 831 -12.41 -17.83 -34.82
N ARG A 832 -11.61 -17.96 -33.75
CA ARG A 832 -10.86 -16.86 -33.17
C ARG A 832 -9.34 -17.10 -33.17
N ARG A 833 -8.59 -16.01 -33.21
CA ARG A 833 -7.15 -16.00 -33.05
C ARG A 833 -6.79 -16.10 -31.57
N ILE A 834 -5.95 -17.07 -31.19
CA ILE A 834 -5.56 -17.32 -29.82
C ILE A 834 -4.17 -16.76 -29.58
N VAL A 835 -4.05 -15.86 -28.59
CA VAL A 835 -2.83 -15.07 -28.38
C VAL A 835 -2.14 -15.37 -27.04
N TRP A 836 -2.72 -16.23 -26.21
CA TRP A 836 -2.13 -16.63 -24.93
C TRP A 836 -2.68 -17.96 -24.43
N LEU A 837 -1.84 -18.75 -23.74
CA LEU A 837 -2.20 -20.05 -23.14
C LEU A 837 -1.58 -20.20 -21.75
N ARG A 838 -2.33 -20.85 -20.86
CA ARG A 838 -1.90 -21.31 -19.54
C ARG A 838 -2.50 -22.71 -19.32
N LEU A 839 -1.65 -23.63 -18.90
CA LEU A 839 -2.06 -24.98 -18.51
C LEU A 839 -1.91 -25.10 -17.00
N ASP A 840 -3.02 -25.40 -16.31
CA ASP A 840 -3.03 -25.81 -14.91
C ASP A 840 -3.20 -27.33 -14.93
N PRO A 841 -2.11 -28.09 -14.79
CA PRO A 841 -2.12 -29.53 -15.09
C PRO A 841 -2.97 -30.33 -14.13
N VAL A 842 -3.16 -29.84 -12.91
CA VAL A 842 -4.10 -30.35 -11.91
C VAL A 842 -4.68 -29.18 -11.11
N HIS A 843 -5.79 -29.37 -10.43
CA HIS A 843 -6.42 -28.34 -9.63
C HIS A 843 -6.77 -28.89 -8.23
N GLY A 844 -6.49 -28.11 -7.19
CA GLY A 844 -6.88 -28.40 -5.82
C GLY A 844 -6.17 -29.59 -5.16
N ALA A 845 -5.10 -30.14 -5.75
CA ALA A 845 -4.42 -31.32 -5.24
C ALA A 845 -2.89 -31.13 -5.17
N TYR A 846 -2.34 -31.39 -4.03
CA TYR A 846 -0.89 -31.42 -3.75
C TYR A 846 -0.61 -32.20 -2.43
N PRO A 847 0.63 -32.64 -2.11
CA PRO A 847 1.81 -32.60 -2.95
C PRO A 847 1.77 -33.65 -4.07
N GLY A 848 2.54 -33.40 -5.13
CA GLY A 848 2.63 -34.32 -6.25
C GLY A 848 3.80 -34.01 -7.18
N VAL A 849 3.91 -34.80 -8.24
CA VAL A 849 4.90 -34.65 -9.31
C VAL A 849 4.17 -34.59 -10.65
N LEU A 850 4.55 -33.60 -11.46
CA LEU A 850 4.16 -33.48 -12.86
C LEU A 850 5.32 -33.86 -13.76
N GLU A 851 5.06 -34.66 -14.79
CA GLU A 851 5.95 -34.85 -15.92
C GLU A 851 5.17 -34.65 -17.23
N ILE A 852 5.76 -33.92 -18.18
CA ILE A 852 5.22 -33.71 -19.52
C ILE A 852 6.30 -34.10 -20.54
N GLU A 853 5.98 -35.03 -21.43
CA GLU A 853 6.85 -35.40 -22.55
C GLU A 853 6.63 -34.47 -23.74
N SER A 854 5.36 -34.20 -24.06
CA SER A 854 5.02 -33.35 -25.21
C SER A 854 3.65 -32.68 -25.05
N LEU A 855 3.48 -31.57 -25.77
CA LEU A 855 2.21 -30.88 -25.94
C LEU A 855 2.06 -30.51 -27.42
N ARG A 856 0.93 -30.93 -28.03
CA ARG A 856 0.68 -30.75 -29.45
C ARG A 856 -0.71 -30.23 -29.71
N GLY A 857 -0.83 -29.22 -30.56
CA GLY A 857 -2.11 -28.77 -31.13
C GLY A 857 -2.44 -29.60 -32.40
N ARG A 858 -3.66 -30.09 -32.50
CA ARG A 858 -4.21 -30.84 -33.65
C ARG A 858 -5.43 -30.15 -34.25
#